data_852c90922174a4d0e93605cae434025c
#
_entry.id   852c90922174a4d0e93605cae434025c
#
_cell.length_a   1.000
_cell.length_b   1.000
_cell.length_c   1.000
_cell.angle_alpha   90.00
_cell.angle_beta   90.00
_cell.angle_gamma   90.00
#
_symmetry.space_group_name_H-M   'P 1'
#
loop_
_entity.id
_entity.type
_entity.pdbx_description
1 polymer ?
#
loop_
_entity_poly.entity_id
_entity_poly.type
_entity_poly.pdbx_seq_one_letter_code
_entity_poly.pdbx_strand_id
1 'polypeptide(L)'
;MAEFTPMMQQYLQTKEEYKDCILFYRLGDFYEMFFEDAELVSKELELTLTGKNCGMEERAPMCGIPYHAVEGYLNKLVANGHKVAICEQVEDPKLAKGLVRREVIRIVTPGTNLDMQALDESKNNYIMCIVYLADRYGVSIADVSTGDYYVTEVDSERKLFDEITKFSPSEIICNESFYMSGVDIEDLRHRLKITIYALETWYFGDELAETTLLTHFKVKSLEALGLADYDCGMIAAGALLKYLYETQKNDLNNISVIHPYSTGKYMIIDSSTRRNLELVETLREKQKRGSLLWVLDKTKTAMGARLLRSYVEQPLIDKAEIEKRQDAICELNQHVITREELREYLNPIYDLERLITRVTYLTANPRDLIAFRSSIAMLPPIKSLLGDFQCELLGEIREDMDTLEELCALIDRAIMEEPPISVRDGGLIKDGYNEDVDKYRKAKTEGKTWLAELEAKEREKTGIKNLKIKYNKVFGYYLEVTNSYKDLVPDYFMRKQTLANAERYITPELKELEDMILGAEDKLVTLEYDLFCEVRSTIAAEVVRIQRTAKAVAGLDVFVSLALVADQNNYCRPKINENGIIDIKGGRHPVVEKMINNDMFIDNDTYLDNGNHRISIITGPNMAGKSTYMRQTALIVLAQLGSYVPAASAKIGIVDRIFTRVGASDDLASGQSTFMVEMNEVANILRNATSNSLLILDEIGRGTSTYDGLSIAWAVVEHISNPKLLGAKTLFATHYHELTELEGKLNNVNNYCVAVKEKGDDIVFLRKIVKGGADKSYGIQVAKLAGVPDSVIARAKEIVEELSANDITEVARNISVDTGSKKKKEKLDEVDLTQMSLFDTVRDDDIIEELRNVDVGNLTPIEALNKLYELQNKVKNRW
;
A
#
# COMPACT_ATOMS: atom_id res chain seq x y z
N MET A 1 -13.95 43.46 27.90
CA MET A 1 -13.76 42.67 26.68
C MET A 1 -14.19 41.27 27.01
N ALA A 2 -15.03 40.67 26.19
CA ALA A 2 -15.36 39.24 26.37
C ALA A 2 -14.09 38.44 26.12
N GLU A 3 -13.70 37.61 27.05
CA GLU A 3 -12.52 36.75 26.93
C GLU A 3 -12.99 35.32 26.77
N PHE A 4 -12.27 34.56 25.95
CA PHE A 4 -12.53 33.11 25.84
C PHE A 4 -12.39 32.42 27.19
N THR A 5 -13.20 31.40 27.41
CA THR A 5 -13.07 30.57 28.62
C THR A 5 -11.67 29.93 28.67
N PRO A 6 -11.12 29.65 29.86
CA PRO A 6 -9.78 29.06 30.00
C PRO A 6 -9.58 27.78 29.18
N MET A 7 -10.61 26.95 29.06
CA MET A 7 -10.59 25.75 28.24
C MET A 7 -10.47 26.10 26.75
N MET A 8 -11.22 27.09 26.27
CA MET A 8 -11.16 27.54 24.89
C MET A 8 -9.83 28.21 24.54
N GLN A 9 -9.23 28.95 25.51
CA GLN A 9 -7.89 29.49 25.34
C GLN A 9 -6.85 28.39 25.15
N GLN A 10 -6.92 27.32 25.97
CA GLN A 10 -6.05 26.12 25.80
C GLN A 10 -6.27 25.44 24.46
N TYR A 11 -7.51 25.27 23.99
CA TYR A 11 -7.82 24.72 22.67
C TYR A 11 -7.19 25.57 21.54
N LEU A 12 -7.41 26.90 21.57
CA LEU A 12 -6.90 27.79 20.53
C LEU A 12 -5.37 27.83 20.51
N GLN A 13 -4.72 27.77 21.67
CA GLN A 13 -3.26 27.65 21.76
C GLN A 13 -2.77 26.36 21.10
N THR A 14 -3.40 25.21 21.41
CA THR A 14 -3.06 23.94 20.77
C THR A 14 -3.33 24.00 19.26
N LYS A 15 -4.46 24.57 18.83
CA LYS A 15 -4.78 24.68 17.39
C LYS A 15 -3.80 25.57 16.64
N GLU A 16 -3.27 26.61 17.27
CA GLU A 16 -2.25 27.49 16.67
C GLU A 16 -0.95 26.73 16.35
N GLU A 17 -0.57 25.75 17.18
CA GLU A 17 0.59 24.87 16.96
C GLU A 17 0.33 23.84 15.84
N TYR A 18 -0.93 23.44 15.62
CA TYR A 18 -1.34 22.40 14.66
C TYR A 18 -2.39 22.94 13.66
N LYS A 19 -2.09 24.07 13.01
CA LYS A 19 -3.02 24.77 12.10
C LYS A 19 -3.45 23.93 10.90
N ASP A 20 -2.54 23.13 10.37
CA ASP A 20 -2.72 22.28 9.21
C ASP A 20 -3.43 20.94 9.52
N CYS A 21 -3.77 20.69 10.80
CA CYS A 21 -4.42 19.47 11.24
C CYS A 21 -5.84 19.76 11.76
N ILE A 22 -6.76 18.82 11.53
CA ILE A 22 -8.04 18.79 12.25
C ILE A 22 -7.72 18.38 13.70
N LEU A 23 -8.13 19.17 14.69
CA LEU A 23 -7.80 18.91 16.09
C LEU A 23 -8.92 18.15 16.80
N PHE A 24 -8.67 16.86 17.11
CA PHE A 24 -9.52 16.05 17.96
C PHE A 24 -9.16 16.30 19.43
N TYR A 25 -9.92 17.17 20.09
CA TYR A 25 -9.62 17.64 21.43
C TYR A 25 -10.41 16.89 22.50
N ARG A 26 -9.75 16.15 23.38
CA ARG A 26 -10.39 15.30 24.38
C ARG A 26 -11.07 16.13 25.48
N LEU A 27 -12.39 15.98 25.62
CA LEU A 27 -13.19 16.58 26.67
C LEU A 27 -14.13 15.51 27.28
N GLY A 28 -13.74 14.99 28.45
CA GLY A 28 -14.46 13.88 29.07
C GLY A 28 -14.50 12.64 28.17
N ASP A 29 -15.70 12.16 27.84
CA ASP A 29 -15.90 10.96 27.00
C ASP A 29 -15.99 11.25 25.49
N PHE A 30 -15.68 12.50 25.07
CA PHE A 30 -15.74 12.90 23.67
C PHE A 30 -14.43 13.51 23.20
N TYR A 31 -14.15 13.37 21.91
CA TYR A 31 -13.31 14.28 21.15
C TYR A 31 -14.21 15.36 20.56
N GLU A 32 -13.98 16.60 20.93
CA GLU A 32 -14.73 17.75 20.43
C GLU A 32 -13.85 18.56 19.48
N MET A 33 -14.43 19.00 18.37
CA MET A 33 -13.85 19.91 17.40
C MET A 33 -14.62 21.21 17.44
N PHE A 34 -13.92 22.34 17.16
CA PHE A 34 -14.50 23.68 17.23
C PHE A 34 -14.18 24.48 15.97
N PHE A 35 -14.98 25.54 15.72
CA PHE A 35 -14.82 26.48 14.62
C PHE A 35 -14.77 25.77 13.25
N GLU A 36 -13.78 26.12 12.42
CA GLU A 36 -13.60 25.58 11.06
C GLU A 36 -13.50 24.05 11.04
N ASP A 37 -12.78 23.45 12.00
CA ASP A 37 -12.66 22.00 12.13
C ASP A 37 -14.01 21.34 12.36
N ALA A 38 -14.88 21.97 13.18
CA ALA A 38 -16.21 21.44 13.45
C ALA A 38 -17.12 21.51 12.20
N GLU A 39 -17.05 22.60 11.45
CA GLU A 39 -17.83 22.77 10.22
C GLU A 39 -17.40 21.78 9.15
N LEU A 40 -16.10 21.59 8.95
CA LEU A 40 -15.53 20.63 8.01
C LEU A 40 -15.92 19.20 8.37
N VAL A 41 -15.63 18.80 9.61
CA VAL A 41 -15.88 17.42 10.09
C VAL A 41 -17.37 17.10 10.12
N SER A 42 -18.22 18.06 10.54
CA SER A 42 -19.67 17.89 10.52
C SER A 42 -20.19 17.60 9.10
N LYS A 43 -19.66 18.29 8.09
CA LYS A 43 -20.06 18.11 6.69
C LYS A 43 -19.56 16.78 6.12
N GLU A 44 -18.30 16.42 6.36
CA GLU A 44 -17.70 15.20 5.78
C GLU A 44 -18.18 13.90 6.44
N LEU A 45 -18.41 13.95 7.75
CA LEU A 45 -18.83 12.77 8.52
C LEU A 45 -20.34 12.72 8.83
N GLU A 46 -21.11 13.69 8.30
CA GLU A 46 -22.55 13.82 8.55
C GLU A 46 -22.91 13.92 10.05
N LEU A 47 -22.04 14.62 10.83
CA LEU A 47 -22.26 14.80 12.25
C LEU A 47 -23.10 16.05 12.51
N THR A 48 -23.85 16.02 13.62
CA THR A 48 -24.64 17.18 14.04
C THR A 48 -23.72 18.33 14.48
N LEU A 49 -23.82 19.47 13.78
CA LEU A 49 -23.17 20.68 14.19
C LEU A 49 -23.98 21.36 15.31
N THR A 50 -23.35 21.61 16.43
CA THR A 50 -23.95 22.27 17.60
C THR A 50 -23.14 23.52 17.98
N GLY A 51 -23.44 24.15 19.10
CA GLY A 51 -22.67 25.31 19.58
C GLY A 51 -22.34 25.20 21.06
N LYS A 52 -21.08 25.49 21.41
CA LYS A 52 -20.58 25.51 22.80
C LYS A 52 -20.33 26.95 23.26
N ASN A 53 -20.72 27.23 24.51
CA ASN A 53 -20.39 28.55 25.10
C ASN A 53 -18.88 28.67 25.28
N CYS A 54 -18.28 29.66 24.64
CA CYS A 54 -16.83 29.90 24.64
C CYS A 54 -16.41 31.16 25.44
N GLY A 55 -17.38 31.85 26.07
CA GLY A 55 -17.12 33.13 26.77
C GLY A 55 -17.37 34.37 25.91
N MET A 56 -17.67 34.20 24.62
CA MET A 56 -18.08 35.25 23.68
C MET A 56 -19.60 35.32 23.59
N GLU A 57 -20.14 36.39 22.96
CA GLU A 57 -21.58 36.53 22.72
C GLU A 57 -22.13 35.43 21.81
N GLU A 58 -21.36 35.06 20.81
CA GLU A 58 -21.68 33.95 19.91
C GLU A 58 -21.11 32.64 20.43
N ARG A 59 -21.87 31.55 20.24
CA ARG A 59 -21.42 30.21 20.58
C ARG A 59 -20.45 29.69 19.51
N ALA A 60 -19.34 29.08 19.93
CA ALA A 60 -18.42 28.45 19.02
C ALA A 60 -19.10 27.22 18.32
N PRO A 61 -19.11 27.14 16.98
CA PRO A 61 -19.51 25.92 16.29
C PRO A 61 -18.75 24.72 16.86
N MET A 62 -19.44 23.60 17.10
CA MET A 62 -18.86 22.42 17.72
C MET A 62 -19.53 21.17 17.18
N CYS A 63 -18.73 20.14 16.90
CA CYS A 63 -19.18 18.76 16.77
C CYS A 63 -18.33 17.85 17.65
N GLY A 64 -18.83 16.65 17.96
CA GLY A 64 -18.12 15.73 18.86
C GLY A 64 -18.33 14.28 18.50
N ILE A 65 -17.31 13.48 18.79
CA ILE A 65 -17.24 12.04 18.52
C ILE A 65 -16.96 11.33 19.85
N PRO A 66 -17.74 10.28 20.22
CA PRO A 66 -17.42 9.49 21.40
C PRO A 66 -16.02 8.88 21.28
N TYR A 67 -15.20 8.96 22.35
CA TYR A 67 -13.81 8.54 22.25
C TYR A 67 -13.62 7.06 21.88
N HIS A 68 -14.54 6.21 22.31
CA HIS A 68 -14.51 4.77 22.01
C HIS A 68 -14.87 4.44 20.55
N ALA A 69 -15.44 5.39 19.79
CA ALA A 69 -15.82 5.22 18.40
C ALA A 69 -14.91 6.02 17.44
N VAL A 70 -13.85 6.63 17.95
CA VAL A 70 -13.01 7.59 17.22
C VAL A 70 -12.38 6.99 15.96
N GLU A 71 -11.91 5.75 16.01
CA GLU A 71 -11.15 5.14 14.91
C GLU A 71 -11.93 5.11 13.58
N GLY A 72 -13.22 4.76 13.63
CA GLY A 72 -14.05 4.72 12.40
C GLY A 72 -14.24 6.09 11.73
N TYR A 73 -14.27 7.16 12.52
CA TYR A 73 -14.38 8.53 12.02
C TYR A 73 -13.03 9.07 11.56
N LEU A 74 -11.98 8.80 12.33
CA LEU A 74 -10.60 9.15 12.02
C LEU A 74 -10.20 8.57 10.66
N ASN A 75 -10.46 7.29 10.42
CA ASN A 75 -10.13 6.61 9.18
C ASN A 75 -10.80 7.25 7.96
N LYS A 76 -12.04 7.73 8.08
CA LYS A 76 -12.74 8.42 6.98
C LYS A 76 -12.07 9.74 6.62
N LEU A 77 -11.72 10.57 7.63
CA LEU A 77 -11.05 11.85 7.40
C LEU A 77 -9.66 11.64 6.80
N VAL A 78 -8.90 10.69 7.32
CA VAL A 78 -7.57 10.36 6.81
C VAL A 78 -7.64 9.82 5.39
N ALA A 79 -8.62 8.96 5.06
CA ALA A 79 -8.84 8.49 3.70
C ALA A 79 -9.19 9.61 2.70
N ASN A 80 -9.80 10.71 3.18
CA ASN A 80 -10.06 11.92 2.39
C ASN A 80 -8.83 12.84 2.27
N GLY A 81 -7.68 12.45 2.84
CA GLY A 81 -6.42 13.18 2.75
C GLY A 81 -6.20 14.21 3.86
N HIS A 82 -7.02 14.22 4.92
CA HIS A 82 -6.81 15.14 6.04
C HIS A 82 -5.78 14.62 7.03
N LYS A 83 -5.05 15.56 7.67
CA LYS A 83 -4.24 15.31 8.85
C LYS A 83 -5.08 15.53 10.09
N VAL A 84 -5.01 14.62 11.04
CA VAL A 84 -5.77 14.70 12.30
C VAL A 84 -4.83 14.64 13.50
N ALA A 85 -4.80 15.68 14.30
CA ALA A 85 -4.05 15.74 15.57
C ALA A 85 -4.93 15.26 16.73
N ILE A 86 -4.48 14.22 17.42
CA ILE A 86 -5.20 13.63 18.58
C ILE A 86 -4.64 14.23 19.85
N CYS A 87 -5.46 15.04 20.52
CA CYS A 87 -5.11 15.71 21.78
C CYS A 87 -5.79 15.01 22.94
N GLU A 88 -5.00 14.39 23.83
CA GLU A 88 -5.44 13.61 24.97
C GLU A 88 -5.18 14.31 26.31
N GLN A 89 -5.90 13.90 27.34
CA GLN A 89 -5.67 14.29 28.73
C GLN A 89 -4.48 13.51 29.29
N VAL A 90 -3.42 14.21 29.64
CA VAL A 90 -2.16 13.61 30.12
C VAL A 90 -2.04 13.59 31.64
N GLU A 91 -3.05 14.07 32.37
CA GLU A 91 -3.14 13.97 33.84
C GLU A 91 -4.51 13.47 34.30
N ASP A 92 -4.55 12.87 35.49
CA ASP A 92 -5.82 12.40 36.06
C ASP A 92 -6.71 13.61 36.45
N PRO A 93 -7.93 13.71 35.89
CA PRO A 93 -8.87 14.79 36.22
C PRO A 93 -9.17 14.91 37.71
N LYS A 94 -9.05 13.82 38.50
CA LYS A 94 -9.28 13.83 39.94
C LYS A 94 -8.14 14.47 40.75
N LEU A 95 -6.94 14.55 40.16
CA LEU A 95 -5.73 15.09 40.78
C LEU A 95 -5.42 16.52 40.30
N ALA A 96 -6.03 16.96 39.20
CA ALA A 96 -5.79 18.24 38.58
C ALA A 96 -6.26 19.40 39.50
N LYS A 97 -5.33 20.34 39.78
CA LYS A 97 -5.64 21.59 40.49
C LYS A 97 -5.98 22.70 39.49
N GLY A 98 -7.08 22.56 38.75
CA GLY A 98 -7.48 23.50 37.70
C GLY A 98 -7.90 22.82 36.41
N LEU A 99 -7.48 23.37 35.27
CA LEU A 99 -7.72 22.74 33.96
C LEU A 99 -6.81 21.55 33.82
N VAL A 100 -7.40 20.42 33.40
CA VAL A 100 -6.65 19.20 33.06
C VAL A 100 -5.69 19.49 31.91
N ARG A 101 -4.43 19.10 32.06
CA ARG A 101 -3.41 19.25 31.03
C ARG A 101 -3.72 18.31 29.86
N ARG A 102 -3.60 18.87 28.66
CA ARG A 102 -3.83 18.14 27.40
C ARG A 102 -2.65 18.37 26.47
N GLU A 103 -2.28 17.31 25.76
CA GLU A 103 -1.20 17.35 24.78
C GLU A 103 -1.58 16.57 23.54
N VAL A 104 -1.06 16.97 22.37
CA VAL A 104 -1.16 16.19 21.15
C VAL A 104 -0.21 15.00 21.26
N ILE A 105 -0.79 13.81 21.33
CA ILE A 105 -0.04 12.55 21.48
C ILE A 105 0.33 11.90 20.15
N ARG A 106 -0.39 12.22 19.07
CA ARG A 106 -0.16 11.68 17.73
C ARG A 106 -0.85 12.54 16.67
N ILE A 107 -0.22 12.63 15.50
CA ILE A 107 -0.85 13.14 14.28
C ILE A 107 -1.04 11.95 13.33
N VAL A 108 -2.25 11.74 12.83
CA VAL A 108 -2.57 10.67 11.89
C VAL A 108 -2.75 11.27 10.50
N THR A 109 -2.02 10.72 9.54
CA THR A 109 -2.05 11.09 8.12
C THR A 109 -2.28 9.85 7.26
N PRO A 110 -2.55 9.96 5.95
CA PRO A 110 -2.76 8.79 5.10
C PRO A 110 -1.63 7.75 5.18
N GLY A 111 -0.37 8.19 5.22
CA GLY A 111 0.80 7.32 5.26
C GLY A 111 1.20 6.85 6.66
N THR A 112 0.63 7.44 7.73
CA THR A 112 0.98 7.11 9.12
C THR A 112 -0.15 6.43 9.90
N ASN A 113 -1.21 6.02 9.23
CA ASN A 113 -2.31 5.29 9.87
C ASN A 113 -1.86 3.87 10.27
N LEU A 114 -2.15 3.48 11.52
CA LEU A 114 -1.79 2.18 12.11
C LEU A 114 -3.02 1.32 12.44
N ASP A 115 -4.22 1.79 12.13
CA ASP A 115 -5.43 1.03 12.43
C ASP A 115 -5.57 -0.17 11.50
N MET A 116 -5.48 -1.38 12.07
CA MET A 116 -5.59 -2.63 11.33
C MET A 116 -6.93 -2.82 10.63
N GLN A 117 -7.99 -2.16 11.09
CA GLN A 117 -9.31 -2.24 10.45
C GLN A 117 -9.41 -1.37 9.19
N ALA A 118 -8.59 -0.32 9.12
CA ALA A 118 -8.53 0.58 7.98
C ALA A 118 -7.51 0.15 6.93
N LEU A 119 -6.45 -0.54 7.35
CA LEU A 119 -5.39 -1.00 6.47
C LEU A 119 -5.78 -2.29 5.77
N ASP A 120 -5.52 -2.36 4.47
CA ASP A 120 -5.59 -3.63 3.72
C ASP A 120 -4.52 -4.60 4.25
N GLU A 121 -4.94 -5.81 4.63
CA GLU A 121 -4.03 -6.83 5.16
C GLU A 121 -2.98 -7.28 4.13
N SER A 122 -3.34 -7.26 2.86
CA SER A 122 -2.50 -7.72 1.74
C SER A 122 -1.69 -6.60 1.08
N LYS A 123 -1.69 -5.38 1.64
CA LYS A 123 -1.02 -4.21 1.06
C LYS A 123 -0.25 -3.43 2.12
N ASN A 124 0.95 -2.97 1.76
CA ASN A 124 1.70 -2.01 2.56
C ASN A 124 1.07 -0.61 2.49
N ASN A 125 1.28 0.19 3.54
CA ASN A 125 0.85 1.58 3.60
C ASN A 125 2.07 2.51 3.60
N TYR A 126 2.59 2.78 2.40
CA TYR A 126 3.80 3.57 2.27
C TYR A 126 3.56 5.07 2.37
N ILE A 127 4.47 5.74 3.08
CA ILE A 127 4.74 7.18 2.99
C ILE A 127 6.08 7.37 2.27
N MET A 128 6.15 8.36 1.39
CA MET A 128 7.35 8.64 0.62
C MET A 128 7.81 10.09 0.86
N CYS A 129 9.11 10.28 1.03
CA CYS A 129 9.72 11.61 1.03
C CYS A 129 10.53 11.80 -0.26
N ILE A 130 10.30 12.91 -0.95
CA ILE A 130 11.01 13.27 -2.17
C ILE A 130 11.74 14.59 -1.96
N VAL A 131 13.04 14.59 -2.21
CA VAL A 131 13.90 15.79 -2.19
C VAL A 131 14.44 16.02 -3.59
N TYR A 132 14.14 17.17 -4.17
CA TYR A 132 14.72 17.59 -5.42
C TYR A 132 15.83 18.61 -5.16
N LEU A 133 17.05 18.26 -5.56
CA LEU A 133 18.24 19.08 -5.37
C LEU A 133 19.25 18.80 -6.49
N ALA A 134 19.82 19.85 -7.11
CA ALA A 134 20.87 19.75 -8.12
C ALA A 134 20.53 18.77 -9.27
N ASP A 135 19.30 18.82 -9.80
CA ASP A 135 18.78 17.96 -10.86
C ASP A 135 18.77 16.45 -10.51
N ARG A 136 18.76 16.13 -9.23
CA ARG A 136 18.58 14.76 -8.71
C ARG A 136 17.40 14.69 -7.77
N TYR A 137 16.86 13.50 -7.62
CA TYR A 137 15.78 13.21 -6.70
C TYR A 137 16.26 12.21 -5.65
N GLY A 138 16.31 12.63 -4.40
CA GLY A 138 16.42 11.72 -3.25
C GLY A 138 15.04 11.19 -2.89
N VAL A 139 14.93 9.89 -2.72
CA VAL A 139 13.66 9.21 -2.41
C VAL A 139 13.84 8.33 -1.19
N SER A 140 13.03 8.57 -0.17
CA SER A 140 12.93 7.68 0.99
C SER A 140 11.50 7.22 1.19
N ILE A 141 11.32 5.95 1.54
CA ILE A 141 10.01 5.30 1.66
C ILE A 141 9.94 4.56 2.99
N ALA A 142 8.82 4.73 3.70
CA ALA A 142 8.56 3.99 4.94
C ALA A 142 7.16 3.38 4.95
N ASP A 143 7.03 2.20 5.54
CA ASP A 143 5.76 1.70 6.04
C ASP A 143 5.81 1.66 7.56
N VAL A 144 5.14 2.60 8.20
CA VAL A 144 5.14 2.73 9.66
C VAL A 144 4.50 1.52 10.34
N SER A 145 3.58 0.84 9.65
CA SER A 145 2.87 -0.32 10.20
C SER A 145 3.72 -1.60 10.25
N THR A 146 4.72 -1.73 9.37
CA THR A 146 5.62 -2.90 9.29
C THR A 146 7.04 -2.59 9.75
N GLY A 147 7.42 -1.31 9.74
CA GLY A 147 8.77 -0.83 10.06
C GLY A 147 9.74 -0.88 8.88
N ASP A 148 9.25 -1.09 7.65
CA ASP A 148 10.07 -1.03 6.44
C ASP A 148 10.55 0.39 6.16
N TYR A 149 11.82 0.53 5.77
CA TYR A 149 12.44 1.82 5.50
C TYR A 149 13.47 1.71 4.37
N TYR A 150 13.17 2.33 3.22
CA TYR A 150 13.99 2.25 2.01
C TYR A 150 14.50 3.62 1.59
N VAL A 151 15.67 3.64 0.93
CA VAL A 151 16.28 4.86 0.40
C VAL A 151 16.89 4.59 -0.98
N THR A 152 16.69 5.52 -1.90
CA THR A 152 17.34 5.52 -3.20
C THR A 152 17.55 6.95 -3.71
N GLU A 153 18.37 7.08 -4.77
CA GLU A 153 18.49 8.30 -5.56
C GLU A 153 18.23 8.00 -7.02
N VAL A 154 17.60 8.95 -7.71
CA VAL A 154 17.34 8.87 -9.13
C VAL A 154 17.69 10.19 -9.82
N ASP A 155 18.12 10.09 -11.07
CA ASP A 155 18.67 11.18 -11.89
C ASP A 155 17.67 11.76 -12.90
N SER A 156 16.46 11.27 -12.89
CA SER A 156 15.44 11.71 -13.85
C SER A 156 14.04 11.60 -13.28
N GLU A 157 13.17 12.50 -13.71
CA GLU A 157 11.75 12.51 -13.41
C GLU A 157 11.10 11.14 -13.68
N ARG A 158 11.48 10.52 -14.78
CA ARG A 158 10.97 9.22 -15.19
C ARG A 158 11.29 8.12 -14.17
N LYS A 159 12.56 8.00 -13.73
CA LYS A 159 12.94 7.02 -12.71
C LYS A 159 12.22 7.31 -11.39
N LEU A 160 11.94 8.58 -11.09
CA LEU A 160 11.12 8.96 -9.97
C LEU A 160 9.69 8.44 -10.11
N PHE A 161 9.06 8.60 -11.29
CA PHE A 161 7.73 8.04 -11.54
C PHE A 161 7.70 6.52 -11.45
N ASP A 162 8.75 5.84 -11.91
CA ASP A 162 8.91 4.39 -11.74
C ASP A 162 8.88 4.01 -10.24
N GLU A 163 9.60 4.77 -9.38
CA GLU A 163 9.61 4.52 -7.93
C GLU A 163 8.26 4.85 -7.26
N ILE A 164 7.63 5.98 -7.60
CA ILE A 164 6.29 6.32 -7.11
C ILE A 164 5.28 5.22 -7.48
N THR A 165 5.33 4.75 -8.71
CA THR A 165 4.44 3.69 -9.20
C THR A 165 4.70 2.35 -8.53
N LYS A 166 5.97 2.02 -8.31
CA LYS A 166 6.43 0.79 -7.65
C LYS A 166 5.89 0.67 -6.23
N PHE A 167 6.01 1.72 -5.42
CA PHE A 167 5.56 1.70 -4.02
C PHE A 167 4.11 2.13 -3.85
N SER A 168 3.55 2.89 -4.81
CA SER A 168 2.18 3.42 -4.75
C SER A 168 1.86 4.04 -3.37
N PRO A 169 2.62 5.05 -2.92
CA PRO A 169 2.49 5.60 -1.58
C PRO A 169 1.11 6.24 -1.38
N SER A 170 0.60 6.18 -0.16
CA SER A 170 -0.64 6.87 0.24
C SER A 170 -0.40 8.37 0.43
N GLU A 171 0.83 8.73 0.75
CA GLU A 171 1.25 10.10 1.06
C GLU A 171 2.66 10.37 0.56
N ILE A 172 2.88 11.54 -0.02
CA ILE A 172 4.20 12.06 -0.38
C ILE A 172 4.44 13.36 0.40
N ILE A 173 5.58 13.42 1.08
CA ILE A 173 6.12 14.68 1.63
C ILE A 173 7.32 15.11 0.78
N CYS A 174 7.51 16.41 0.58
CA CYS A 174 8.57 16.89 -0.30
C CYS A 174 9.09 18.28 0.13
N ASN A 175 10.24 18.67 -0.43
CA ASN A 175 10.72 20.03 -0.32
C ASN A 175 10.03 20.94 -1.36
N GLU A 176 10.03 22.24 -1.14
CA GLU A 176 9.39 23.22 -2.06
C GLU A 176 9.98 23.15 -3.48
N SER A 177 11.27 22.87 -3.62
CA SER A 177 11.94 22.74 -4.91
C SER A 177 11.33 21.64 -5.79
N PHE A 178 10.71 20.63 -5.20
CA PHE A 178 10.05 19.55 -5.94
C PHE A 178 8.88 20.08 -6.81
N TYR A 179 8.16 21.10 -6.36
CA TYR A 179 7.11 21.74 -7.18
C TYR A 179 7.67 22.48 -8.40
N MET A 180 8.98 22.76 -8.41
CA MET A 180 9.66 23.43 -9.52
C MET A 180 10.43 22.44 -10.42
N SER A 181 10.39 21.14 -10.14
CA SER A 181 11.15 20.11 -10.85
C SER A 181 10.60 19.75 -12.23
N GLY A 182 9.43 20.26 -12.60
CA GLY A 182 8.74 19.91 -13.84
C GLY A 182 7.80 18.71 -13.74
N VAL A 183 7.80 18.00 -12.61
CA VAL A 183 6.89 16.88 -12.35
C VAL A 183 5.44 17.37 -12.29
N ASP A 184 4.54 16.68 -12.97
CA ASP A 184 3.11 16.96 -12.92
C ASP A 184 2.48 16.51 -11.60
N ILE A 185 2.44 17.45 -10.64
CA ILE A 185 1.89 17.22 -9.29
C ILE A 185 0.38 16.94 -9.35
N GLU A 186 -0.34 17.58 -10.26
CA GLU A 186 -1.78 17.38 -10.41
C GLU A 186 -2.12 15.98 -10.93
N ASP A 187 -1.28 15.43 -11.81
CA ASP A 187 -1.41 14.03 -12.24
C ASP A 187 -1.24 13.06 -11.07
N LEU A 188 -0.27 13.31 -10.19
CA LEU A 188 -0.07 12.50 -8.99
C LEU A 188 -1.26 12.57 -8.04
N ARG A 189 -1.84 13.76 -7.83
CA ARG A 189 -3.00 13.97 -6.95
C ARG A 189 -4.29 13.37 -7.50
N HIS A 190 -4.59 13.63 -8.75
CA HIS A 190 -5.89 13.28 -9.34
C HIS A 190 -5.92 11.87 -9.91
N ARG A 191 -4.90 11.46 -10.66
CA ARG A 191 -4.85 10.15 -11.30
C ARG A 191 -4.40 9.06 -10.33
N LEU A 192 -3.33 9.30 -9.57
CA LEU A 192 -2.81 8.31 -8.61
C LEU A 192 -3.45 8.44 -7.22
N LYS A 193 -4.20 9.52 -6.96
CA LYS A 193 -4.87 9.80 -5.68
C LYS A 193 -3.90 9.85 -4.50
N ILE A 194 -2.70 10.38 -4.72
CA ILE A 194 -1.68 10.52 -3.70
C ILE A 194 -1.82 11.89 -3.03
N THR A 195 -1.85 11.91 -1.71
CA THR A 195 -1.81 13.17 -0.95
C THR A 195 -0.38 13.70 -0.91
N ILE A 196 -0.15 14.96 -1.32
CA ILE A 196 1.19 15.54 -1.40
C ILE A 196 1.27 16.81 -0.56
N TYR A 197 2.27 16.86 0.32
CA TYR A 197 2.56 18.00 1.20
C TYR A 197 3.99 18.50 1.01
N ALA A 198 4.16 19.82 0.84
CA ALA A 198 5.47 20.44 1.00
C ALA A 198 5.74 20.67 2.49
N LEU A 199 6.93 20.29 2.96
CA LEU A 199 7.39 20.58 4.31
C LEU A 199 8.26 21.84 4.31
N GLU A 200 8.38 22.45 5.48
CA GLU A 200 9.26 23.61 5.69
C GLU A 200 10.71 23.26 5.40
N THR A 201 11.47 24.24 4.87
CA THR A 201 12.86 24.05 4.39
C THR A 201 13.80 23.48 5.42
N TRP A 202 13.59 23.76 6.71
CA TRP A 202 14.46 23.28 7.79
C TRP A 202 14.48 21.75 7.96
N TYR A 203 13.41 21.03 7.52
CA TYR A 203 13.41 19.56 7.52
C TYR A 203 14.52 18.96 6.64
N PHE A 204 14.94 19.69 5.62
CA PHE A 204 15.84 19.22 4.57
C PHE A 204 17.29 19.72 4.75
N GLY A 205 17.66 20.06 5.97
CA GLY A 205 19.03 20.42 6.31
C GLY A 205 19.94 19.18 6.41
N ASP A 206 21.11 19.20 5.75
CA ASP A 206 22.07 18.09 5.70
C ASP A 206 22.49 17.63 7.10
N GLU A 207 22.92 18.57 7.97
CA GLU A 207 23.35 18.27 9.34
C GLU A 207 22.21 17.67 10.19
N LEU A 208 21.00 18.16 10.01
CA LEU A 208 19.82 17.65 10.71
C LEU A 208 19.49 16.23 10.26
N ALA A 209 19.52 15.97 8.95
CA ALA A 209 19.25 14.66 8.37
C ALA A 209 20.26 13.63 8.85
N GLU A 210 21.56 13.93 8.75
CA GLU A 210 22.65 13.07 9.22
C GLU A 210 22.51 12.80 10.72
N THR A 211 22.39 13.83 11.55
CA THR A 211 22.28 13.68 13.02
C THR A 211 21.06 12.84 13.39
N THR A 212 19.92 13.04 12.71
CA THR A 212 18.69 12.29 12.97
C THR A 212 18.89 10.80 12.67
N LEU A 213 19.49 10.46 11.52
CA LEU A 213 19.77 9.09 11.11
C LEU A 213 20.76 8.41 12.06
N LEU A 214 21.91 9.04 12.32
CA LEU A 214 22.94 8.48 13.21
C LEU A 214 22.45 8.24 14.62
N THR A 215 21.63 9.16 15.15
CA THR A 215 21.06 9.05 16.48
C THR A 215 20.02 7.91 16.55
N HIS A 216 19.13 7.83 15.57
CA HIS A 216 18.09 6.83 15.54
C HIS A 216 18.63 5.41 15.42
N PHE A 217 19.50 5.17 14.44
CA PHE A 217 20.08 3.85 14.19
C PHE A 217 21.28 3.53 15.12
N LYS A 218 21.66 4.47 16.00
CA LYS A 218 22.75 4.31 16.98
C LYS A 218 24.07 3.92 16.33
N VAL A 219 24.37 4.49 15.18
CA VAL A 219 25.63 4.29 14.44
C VAL A 219 26.47 5.55 14.45
N LYS A 220 27.77 5.40 14.08
CA LYS A 220 28.73 6.51 14.14
C LYS A 220 28.96 7.20 12.81
N SER A 221 28.55 6.58 11.70
CA SER A 221 28.75 7.14 10.37
C SER A 221 27.71 6.66 9.37
N LEU A 222 27.52 7.38 8.27
CA LEU A 222 26.60 7.04 7.18
C LEU A 222 27.02 5.79 6.41
N GLU A 223 28.33 5.46 6.39
CA GLU A 223 28.81 4.23 5.78
C GLU A 223 28.22 2.97 6.44
N ALA A 224 28.03 3.02 7.78
CA ALA A 224 27.42 1.91 8.51
C ALA A 224 25.95 1.68 8.12
N LEU A 225 25.30 2.69 7.53
CA LEU A 225 23.94 2.62 6.98
C LEU A 225 23.92 2.35 5.48
N GLY A 226 25.09 2.32 4.82
CA GLY A 226 25.20 2.22 3.37
C GLY A 226 24.78 3.48 2.62
N LEU A 227 24.78 4.65 3.28
CA LEU A 227 24.29 5.93 2.74
C LEU A 227 25.41 6.88 2.31
N ALA A 228 26.68 6.46 2.33
CA ALA A 228 27.83 7.30 2.01
C ALA A 228 27.77 7.92 0.60
N ASP A 229 27.16 7.21 -0.36
CA ASP A 229 27.02 7.64 -1.76
C ASP A 229 25.66 8.25 -2.09
N TYR A 230 24.82 8.54 -1.09
CA TYR A 230 23.46 9.04 -1.24
C TYR A 230 23.31 10.45 -0.63
N ASP A 231 23.62 11.49 -1.39
CA ASP A 231 23.51 12.86 -0.90
C ASP A 231 22.03 13.29 -0.72
N CYS A 232 21.27 13.31 -1.80
CA CYS A 232 19.85 13.67 -1.75
C CYS A 232 19.01 12.60 -1.03
N GLY A 233 19.38 11.32 -1.18
CA GLY A 233 18.70 10.19 -0.51
C GLY A 233 18.85 10.24 1.00
N MET A 234 20.02 10.61 1.51
CA MET A 234 20.29 10.82 2.92
C MET A 234 19.40 11.94 3.49
N ILE A 235 19.29 13.08 2.78
CA ILE A 235 18.42 14.19 3.18
C ILE A 235 16.94 13.73 3.20
N ALA A 236 16.50 13.02 2.17
CA ALA A 236 15.13 12.50 2.11
C ALA A 236 14.84 11.52 3.26
N ALA A 237 15.81 10.65 3.60
CA ALA A 237 15.68 9.72 4.71
C ALA A 237 15.61 10.47 6.06
N GLY A 238 16.52 11.40 6.32
CA GLY A 238 16.52 12.18 7.55
C GLY A 238 15.24 13.00 7.72
N ALA A 239 14.77 13.64 6.65
CA ALA A 239 13.53 14.42 6.66
C ALA A 239 12.29 13.54 6.93
N LEU A 240 12.20 12.36 6.28
CA LEU A 240 11.10 11.41 6.53
C LEU A 240 11.11 10.94 7.98
N LEU A 241 12.25 10.55 8.50
CA LEU A 241 12.38 10.08 9.88
C LEU A 241 12.00 11.19 10.88
N LYS A 242 12.45 12.42 10.62
CA LYS A 242 12.08 13.58 11.44
C LYS A 242 10.58 13.85 11.42
N TYR A 243 9.95 13.80 10.25
CA TYR A 243 8.49 13.92 10.10
C TYR A 243 7.75 12.83 10.88
N LEU A 244 8.23 11.59 10.83
CA LEU A 244 7.64 10.48 11.57
C LEU A 244 7.77 10.69 13.10
N TYR A 245 8.91 11.20 13.60
CA TYR A 245 9.04 11.55 15.01
C TYR A 245 8.03 12.62 15.45
N GLU A 246 7.80 13.61 14.62
CA GLU A 246 6.88 14.70 14.94
C GLU A 246 5.42 14.28 14.86
N THR A 247 5.09 13.40 13.94
CA THR A 247 3.71 12.90 13.79
C THR A 247 3.38 11.79 14.77
N GLN A 248 4.30 10.86 15.04
CA GLN A 248 4.03 9.71 15.90
C GLN A 248 4.33 9.98 17.37
N LYS A 249 5.15 11.00 17.70
CA LYS A 249 5.51 11.38 19.07
C LYS A 249 6.05 10.22 19.92
N ASN A 250 6.79 9.29 19.31
CA ASN A 250 7.41 8.14 19.98
C ASN A 250 8.80 7.83 19.40
N ASP A 251 9.49 6.84 19.95
CA ASP A 251 10.88 6.51 19.61
C ASP A 251 11.06 5.76 18.29
N LEU A 252 10.00 5.43 17.55
CA LEU A 252 10.00 4.70 16.27
C LEU A 252 10.86 3.43 16.29
N ASN A 253 10.90 2.71 17.41
CA ASN A 253 11.77 1.54 17.59
C ASN A 253 11.46 0.39 16.61
N ASN A 254 10.31 0.39 15.98
CA ASN A 254 9.96 -0.54 14.91
C ASN A 254 10.70 -0.26 13.60
N ILE A 255 11.15 0.97 13.35
CA ILE A 255 12.03 1.30 12.21
C ILE A 255 13.47 1.00 12.64
N SER A 256 13.86 -0.27 12.57
CA SER A 256 15.14 -0.74 13.12
C SER A 256 16.28 -0.81 12.11
N VAL A 257 15.96 -0.85 10.81
CA VAL A 257 16.93 -0.99 9.71
C VAL A 257 16.53 -0.10 8.55
N ILE A 258 17.52 0.55 7.94
CA ILE A 258 17.36 1.26 6.67
C ILE A 258 17.92 0.41 5.54
N HIS A 259 17.24 0.40 4.39
CA HIS A 259 17.59 -0.38 3.22
C HIS A 259 17.91 0.54 2.02
N PRO A 260 19.15 0.98 1.84
CA PRO A 260 19.56 1.64 0.60
C PRO A 260 19.53 0.65 -0.55
N TYR A 261 19.02 1.08 -1.71
CA TYR A 261 18.95 0.23 -2.89
C TYR A 261 19.18 1.00 -4.18
N SER A 262 19.72 0.30 -5.18
CA SER A 262 19.83 0.79 -6.54
C SER A 262 18.62 0.39 -7.37
N THR A 263 18.10 1.31 -8.20
CA THR A 263 16.92 1.09 -9.06
C THR A 263 17.14 0.01 -10.12
N GLY A 264 18.38 -0.45 -10.34
CA GLY A 264 18.73 -1.43 -11.37
C GLY A 264 18.57 -2.91 -11.00
N LYS A 265 18.03 -3.25 -9.82
CA LYS A 265 17.90 -4.66 -9.37
C LYS A 265 16.61 -5.36 -9.82
N TYR A 266 15.61 -4.62 -10.26
CA TYR A 266 14.29 -5.13 -10.58
C TYR A 266 13.89 -4.80 -12.02
N MET A 267 13.07 -5.68 -12.61
CA MET A 267 12.42 -5.42 -13.88
C MET A 267 11.41 -4.28 -13.71
N ILE A 268 11.47 -3.29 -14.57
CA ILE A 268 10.60 -2.13 -14.51
C ILE A 268 9.29 -2.44 -15.24
N ILE A 269 8.19 -2.22 -14.55
CA ILE A 269 6.82 -2.35 -15.05
C ILE A 269 6.12 -1.02 -14.77
N ASP A 270 5.85 -0.24 -15.80
CA ASP A 270 5.16 1.05 -15.64
C ASP A 270 3.68 0.89 -15.21
N SER A 271 3.06 1.98 -14.78
CA SER A 271 1.68 1.96 -14.28
C SER A 271 0.68 1.46 -15.31
N SER A 272 0.86 1.83 -16.59
CA SER A 272 0.00 1.39 -17.69
C SER A 272 0.14 -0.11 -17.93
N THR A 273 1.35 -0.62 -17.95
CA THR A 273 1.64 -2.05 -18.13
C THR A 273 1.11 -2.88 -16.96
N ARG A 274 1.34 -2.42 -15.71
CA ARG A 274 0.82 -3.09 -14.51
C ARG A 274 -0.69 -3.25 -14.57
N ARG A 275 -1.39 -2.18 -14.95
CA ARG A 275 -2.84 -2.15 -15.13
C ARG A 275 -3.29 -3.04 -16.31
N ASN A 276 -2.65 -2.92 -17.47
CA ASN A 276 -3.01 -3.66 -18.67
C ASN A 276 -2.81 -5.17 -18.53
N LEU A 277 -1.83 -5.61 -17.77
CA LEU A 277 -1.58 -7.01 -17.45
C LEU A 277 -2.41 -7.52 -16.27
N GLU A 278 -3.16 -6.65 -15.60
CA GLU A 278 -3.99 -7.00 -14.43
C GLU A 278 -3.18 -7.79 -13.38
N LEU A 279 -2.00 -7.26 -13.01
CA LEU A 279 -1.07 -7.99 -12.15
C LEU A 279 -1.60 -8.19 -10.74
N VAL A 280 -2.19 -7.15 -10.13
CA VAL A 280 -2.65 -7.17 -8.73
C VAL A 280 -4.15 -6.97 -8.58
N GLU A 281 -4.78 -6.32 -9.54
CA GLU A 281 -6.22 -6.05 -9.57
C GLU A 281 -6.75 -6.00 -11.02
N THR A 282 -8.06 -6.20 -11.20
CA THR A 282 -8.70 -6.14 -12.52
C THR A 282 -8.90 -4.68 -12.97
N LEU A 283 -8.91 -4.47 -14.29
CA LEU A 283 -9.07 -3.14 -14.92
C LEU A 283 -10.40 -2.46 -14.56
N ARG A 284 -11.49 -3.21 -14.62
CA ARG A 284 -12.86 -2.65 -14.49
C ARG A 284 -13.32 -2.55 -13.05
N GLU A 285 -13.21 -3.64 -12.30
CA GLU A 285 -13.81 -3.78 -10.96
C GLU A 285 -12.82 -3.46 -9.84
N LYS A 286 -11.52 -3.29 -10.18
CA LYS A 286 -10.43 -3.08 -9.22
C LYS A 286 -10.43 -4.11 -8.08
N GLN A 287 -10.74 -5.36 -8.44
CA GLN A 287 -10.77 -6.48 -7.52
C GLN A 287 -9.56 -7.37 -7.71
N LYS A 288 -9.10 -8.01 -6.63
CA LYS A 288 -8.03 -9.01 -6.68
C LYS A 288 -8.43 -10.23 -7.50
N ARG A 289 -9.67 -10.70 -7.40
CA ARG A 289 -10.16 -11.85 -8.16
C ARG A 289 -10.13 -11.56 -9.67
N GLY A 290 -9.45 -12.40 -10.42
CA GLY A 290 -9.23 -12.22 -11.85
C GLY A 290 -7.90 -11.56 -12.20
N SER A 291 -7.05 -11.24 -11.23
CA SER A 291 -5.68 -10.77 -11.44
C SER A 291 -4.66 -11.90 -11.40
N LEU A 292 -3.41 -11.62 -11.79
CA LEU A 292 -2.30 -12.57 -11.64
C LEU A 292 -2.07 -12.91 -10.17
N LEU A 293 -2.06 -11.90 -9.30
CA LEU A 293 -1.89 -12.08 -7.86
C LEU A 293 -2.94 -13.02 -7.27
N TRP A 294 -4.19 -12.95 -7.71
CA TRP A 294 -5.25 -13.88 -7.26
C TRP A 294 -4.93 -15.35 -7.56
N VAL A 295 -4.31 -15.63 -8.70
CA VAL A 295 -3.92 -17.02 -9.07
C VAL A 295 -2.78 -17.49 -8.17
N LEU A 296 -1.79 -16.64 -7.94
CA LEU A 296 -0.55 -16.98 -7.22
C LEU A 296 -0.72 -16.99 -5.70
N ASP A 297 -1.64 -16.18 -5.16
CA ASP A 297 -1.78 -16.00 -3.74
C ASP A 297 -2.63 -17.09 -3.10
N LYS A 298 -1.92 -18.04 -2.49
CA LYS A 298 -2.43 -19.09 -1.61
C LYS A 298 -1.75 -19.01 -0.25
N THR A 299 -1.16 -17.84 0.07
CA THR A 299 -0.53 -17.59 1.35
C THR A 299 -1.53 -17.74 2.51
N LYS A 300 -1.01 -18.02 3.68
CA LYS A 300 -1.78 -18.21 4.91
C LYS A 300 -1.67 -17.02 5.85
N THR A 301 -0.63 -16.19 5.67
CA THR A 301 -0.36 -15.03 6.50
C THR A 301 -0.51 -13.73 5.73
N ALA A 302 -0.93 -12.66 6.40
CA ALA A 302 -1.00 -11.32 5.82
C ALA A 302 0.39 -10.83 5.35
N MET A 303 1.43 -11.15 6.12
CA MET A 303 2.83 -10.83 5.80
C MET A 303 3.27 -11.50 4.50
N GLY A 304 2.96 -12.79 4.31
CA GLY A 304 3.20 -13.52 3.07
C GLY A 304 2.46 -12.93 1.89
N ALA A 305 1.20 -12.53 2.05
CA ALA A 305 0.41 -11.90 1.01
C ALA A 305 1.02 -10.56 0.55
N ARG A 306 1.49 -9.71 1.48
CA ARG A 306 2.20 -8.45 1.17
C ARG A 306 3.50 -8.72 0.42
N LEU A 307 4.30 -9.66 0.89
CA LEU A 307 5.56 -10.01 0.26
C LEU A 307 5.36 -10.59 -1.16
N LEU A 308 4.38 -11.46 -1.35
CA LEU A 308 4.06 -12.00 -2.68
C LEU A 308 3.59 -10.90 -3.64
N ARG A 309 2.79 -9.96 -3.16
CA ARG A 309 2.40 -8.77 -3.93
C ARG A 309 3.62 -7.98 -4.37
N SER A 310 4.55 -7.71 -3.45
CA SER A 310 5.81 -7.03 -3.76
C SER A 310 6.62 -7.79 -4.82
N TYR A 311 6.69 -9.12 -4.78
CA TYR A 311 7.38 -9.93 -5.78
C TYR A 311 6.74 -9.82 -7.17
N VAL A 312 5.42 -9.77 -7.25
CA VAL A 312 4.69 -9.58 -8.53
C VAL A 312 4.93 -8.18 -9.09
N GLU A 313 4.99 -7.18 -8.23
CA GLU A 313 5.21 -5.78 -8.63
C GLU A 313 6.68 -5.46 -8.92
N GLN A 314 7.62 -6.24 -8.40
CA GLN A 314 9.07 -6.05 -8.49
C GLN A 314 9.80 -7.36 -8.88
N PRO A 315 9.60 -7.90 -10.10
CA PRO A 315 10.32 -9.09 -10.55
C PRO A 315 11.83 -8.82 -10.63
N LEU A 316 12.62 -9.86 -10.39
CA LEU A 316 14.08 -9.79 -10.37
C LEU A 316 14.67 -9.76 -11.79
N ILE A 317 15.87 -9.18 -11.92
CA ILE A 317 16.71 -9.29 -13.13
C ILE A 317 18.00 -10.09 -12.89
N ASP A 318 18.27 -10.45 -11.63
CA ASP A 318 19.41 -11.29 -11.28
C ASP A 318 19.04 -12.77 -11.45
N LYS A 319 19.76 -13.46 -12.33
CA LYS A 319 19.54 -14.87 -12.64
C LYS A 319 19.75 -15.76 -11.43
N ALA A 320 20.79 -15.52 -10.63
CA ALA A 320 21.11 -16.36 -9.48
C ALA A 320 20.01 -16.29 -8.41
N GLU A 321 19.52 -15.09 -8.14
CA GLU A 321 18.41 -14.89 -7.21
C GLU A 321 17.09 -15.49 -7.71
N ILE A 322 16.82 -15.45 -9.03
CA ILE A 322 15.66 -16.11 -9.63
C ILE A 322 15.76 -17.63 -9.47
N GLU A 323 16.91 -18.21 -9.83
CA GLU A 323 17.15 -19.66 -9.74
C GLU A 323 17.08 -20.14 -8.29
N LYS A 324 17.62 -19.37 -7.32
CA LYS A 324 17.54 -19.64 -5.88
C LYS A 324 16.07 -19.76 -5.39
N ARG A 325 15.20 -18.86 -5.84
CA ARG A 325 13.75 -18.94 -5.55
C ARG A 325 13.10 -20.18 -6.19
N GLN A 326 13.47 -20.50 -7.43
CA GLN A 326 12.96 -21.70 -8.13
C GLN A 326 13.43 -23.01 -7.47
N ASP A 327 14.63 -23.04 -6.88
CA ASP A 327 15.15 -24.19 -6.14
C ASP A 327 14.31 -24.45 -4.89
N ALA A 328 13.92 -23.41 -4.16
CA ALA A 328 13.04 -23.55 -3.02
C ALA A 328 11.66 -24.14 -3.41
N ILE A 329 11.07 -23.67 -4.52
CA ILE A 329 9.82 -24.21 -5.04
C ILE A 329 9.98 -25.68 -5.46
N CYS A 330 11.11 -26.02 -6.10
CA CYS A 330 11.41 -27.38 -6.52
C CYS A 330 11.43 -28.35 -5.34
N GLU A 331 12.16 -27.97 -4.29
CA GLU A 331 12.34 -28.82 -3.12
C GLU A 331 11.05 -28.98 -2.31
N LEU A 332 10.27 -27.88 -2.15
CA LEU A 332 8.95 -27.93 -1.53
C LEU A 332 7.97 -28.85 -2.29
N ASN A 333 8.07 -28.93 -3.63
CA ASN A 333 7.25 -29.85 -4.43
C ASN A 333 7.76 -31.29 -4.41
N GLN A 334 9.02 -31.53 -4.07
CA GLN A 334 9.53 -32.87 -3.80
C GLN A 334 9.08 -33.41 -2.43
N HIS A 335 8.85 -32.53 -1.47
CA HIS A 335 8.43 -32.83 -0.11
C HIS A 335 6.98 -32.38 0.17
N VAL A 336 6.02 -32.92 -0.61
CA VAL A 336 4.61 -32.48 -0.58
C VAL A 336 3.99 -32.58 0.80
N ILE A 337 4.26 -33.63 1.56
CA ILE A 337 3.69 -33.83 2.91
C ILE A 337 4.20 -32.73 3.85
N THR A 338 5.52 -32.51 3.89
CA THR A 338 6.12 -31.46 4.71
C THR A 338 5.61 -30.06 4.31
N ARG A 339 5.42 -29.81 3.01
CA ARG A 339 4.82 -28.57 2.51
C ARG A 339 3.40 -28.33 3.04
N GLU A 340 2.53 -29.36 3.04
CA GLU A 340 1.17 -29.22 3.56
C GLU A 340 1.18 -29.07 5.10
N GLU A 341 2.06 -29.76 5.81
CA GLU A 341 2.24 -29.55 7.26
C GLU A 341 2.69 -28.12 7.57
N LEU A 342 3.66 -27.57 6.83
CA LEU A 342 4.06 -26.16 6.96
C LEU A 342 2.87 -25.22 6.76
N ARG A 343 1.98 -25.50 5.82
CA ARG A 343 0.78 -24.67 5.59
C ARG A 343 -0.19 -24.70 6.76
N GLU A 344 -0.34 -25.84 7.42
CA GLU A 344 -1.19 -25.95 8.61
C GLU A 344 -0.62 -25.14 9.77
N TYR A 345 0.71 -25.17 9.97
CA TYR A 345 1.35 -24.35 11.01
C TYR A 345 1.40 -22.85 10.70
N LEU A 346 1.44 -22.48 9.42
CA LEU A 346 1.36 -21.06 9.00
C LEU A 346 -0.03 -20.46 9.19
N ASN A 347 -1.09 -21.26 9.10
CA ASN A 347 -2.47 -20.78 9.13
C ASN A 347 -2.89 -20.03 10.40
N PRO A 348 -2.50 -20.43 11.63
CA PRO A 348 -2.84 -19.72 12.86
C PRO A 348 -1.90 -18.54 13.17
N ILE A 349 -0.93 -18.22 12.32
CA ILE A 349 0.01 -17.11 12.54
C ILE A 349 -0.66 -15.80 12.15
N TYR A 350 -0.79 -14.90 13.13
CA TYR A 350 -1.26 -13.54 12.93
C TYR A 350 -0.17 -12.66 12.32
N ASP A 351 -0.53 -11.42 11.98
CA ASP A 351 0.38 -10.43 11.40
C ASP A 351 1.42 -9.95 12.44
N LEU A 352 2.53 -10.66 12.54
CA LEU A 352 3.61 -10.36 13.50
C LEU A 352 4.26 -8.99 13.25
N GLU A 353 4.35 -8.53 11.98
CA GLU A 353 4.91 -7.22 11.65
C GLU A 353 4.06 -6.09 12.22
N ARG A 354 2.75 -6.14 12.02
CA ARG A 354 1.83 -5.13 12.54
C ARG A 354 1.59 -5.28 14.04
N LEU A 355 1.61 -6.50 14.58
CA LEU A 355 1.50 -6.73 16.02
C LEU A 355 2.68 -6.13 16.78
N ILE A 356 3.92 -6.37 16.34
CA ILE A 356 5.09 -5.81 17.03
C ILE A 356 5.13 -4.28 16.95
N THR A 357 4.66 -3.70 15.86
CA THR A 357 4.50 -2.24 15.74
C THR A 357 3.52 -1.72 16.79
N ARG A 358 2.36 -2.35 17.00
CA ARG A 358 1.43 -1.95 18.05
C ARG A 358 2.02 -2.09 19.45
N VAL A 359 2.86 -3.09 19.67
CA VAL A 359 3.58 -3.28 20.94
C VAL A 359 4.56 -2.14 21.18
N THR A 360 5.38 -1.77 20.19
CA THR A 360 6.34 -0.66 20.27
C THR A 360 5.70 0.71 20.41
N TYR A 361 4.51 0.91 19.81
CA TYR A 361 3.71 2.14 19.92
C TYR A 361 2.83 2.20 21.18
N LEU A 362 2.96 1.21 22.07
CA LEU A 362 2.20 1.10 23.30
C LEU A 362 0.67 1.06 23.10
N THR A 363 0.21 0.76 21.89
CA THR A 363 -1.22 0.65 21.54
C THR A 363 -1.74 -0.79 21.57
N ALA A 364 -0.84 -1.77 21.71
CA ALA A 364 -1.23 -3.17 21.84
C ALA A 364 -2.05 -3.43 23.11
N ASN A 365 -3.13 -4.17 22.95
CA ASN A 365 -4.00 -4.62 24.03
C ASN A 365 -3.64 -6.07 24.47
N PRO A 366 -4.19 -6.59 25.56
CA PRO A 366 -3.87 -7.94 26.04
C PRO A 366 -4.19 -9.06 25.05
N ARG A 367 -5.24 -8.91 24.21
CA ARG A 367 -5.57 -9.89 23.17
C ARG A 367 -4.55 -9.91 22.04
N ASP A 368 -3.93 -8.76 21.75
CA ASP A 368 -2.83 -8.69 20.78
C ASP A 368 -1.62 -9.52 21.27
N LEU A 369 -1.33 -9.51 22.58
CA LEU A 369 -0.27 -10.33 23.16
C LEU A 369 -0.61 -11.83 23.12
N ILE A 370 -1.87 -12.20 23.29
CA ILE A 370 -2.30 -13.60 23.12
C ILE A 370 -2.21 -14.03 21.66
N ALA A 371 -2.60 -13.17 20.71
CA ALA A 371 -2.43 -13.44 19.27
C ALA A 371 -0.95 -13.60 18.91
N PHE A 372 -0.07 -12.75 19.48
CA PHE A 372 1.37 -12.85 19.31
C PHE A 372 1.90 -14.17 19.88
N ARG A 373 1.54 -14.55 21.12
CA ARG A 373 1.91 -15.84 21.73
C ARG A 373 1.48 -17.02 20.85
N SER A 374 0.21 -17.01 20.39
CA SER A 374 -0.33 -18.10 19.56
C SER A 374 0.44 -18.24 18.24
N SER A 375 0.89 -17.13 17.69
CA SER A 375 1.70 -17.09 16.47
C SER A 375 3.10 -17.66 16.69
N ILE A 376 3.80 -17.18 17.71
CA ILE A 376 5.18 -17.65 17.99
C ILE A 376 5.24 -19.09 18.47
N ALA A 377 4.17 -19.61 19.08
CA ALA A 377 4.06 -21.03 19.46
C ALA A 377 4.12 -21.99 18.25
N MET A 378 3.85 -21.49 17.03
CA MET A 378 3.94 -22.26 15.77
C MET A 378 5.36 -22.30 15.20
N LEU A 379 6.27 -21.46 15.67
CA LEU A 379 7.62 -21.34 15.10
C LEU A 379 8.52 -22.57 15.35
N PRO A 380 8.55 -23.20 16.54
CA PRO A 380 9.38 -24.39 16.77
C PRO A 380 9.07 -25.55 15.81
N PRO A 381 7.81 -26.00 15.61
CA PRO A 381 7.52 -27.05 14.63
C PRO A 381 7.86 -26.64 13.20
N ILE A 382 7.63 -25.40 12.78
CA ILE A 382 8.00 -24.90 11.45
C ILE A 382 9.51 -24.99 11.28
N LYS A 383 10.29 -24.48 12.24
CA LYS A 383 11.76 -24.52 12.18
C LYS A 383 12.31 -25.95 12.13
N SER A 384 11.65 -26.87 12.84
CA SER A 384 12.01 -28.30 12.80
C SER A 384 11.80 -28.91 11.43
N LEU A 385 10.63 -28.66 10.79
CA LEU A 385 10.30 -29.14 9.46
C LEU A 385 11.24 -28.57 8.39
N LEU A 386 11.68 -27.32 8.53
CA LEU A 386 12.66 -26.71 7.64
C LEU A 386 14.02 -27.41 7.67
N GLY A 387 14.30 -28.24 8.68
CA GLY A 387 15.51 -29.04 8.77
C GLY A 387 15.62 -30.14 7.71
N ASP A 388 14.51 -30.54 7.08
CA ASP A 388 14.47 -31.57 6.06
C ASP A 388 14.91 -31.07 4.68
N PHE A 389 14.99 -29.75 4.47
CA PHE A 389 15.34 -29.10 3.22
C PHE A 389 16.83 -28.78 3.13
N GLN A 390 17.36 -28.82 1.90
CA GLN A 390 18.78 -28.63 1.61
C GLN A 390 19.06 -27.34 0.82
N CYS A 391 18.07 -26.73 0.17
CA CYS A 391 18.29 -25.56 -0.65
C CYS A 391 18.68 -24.34 0.21
N GLU A 392 19.57 -23.51 -0.35
CA GLU A 392 20.16 -22.37 0.33
C GLU A 392 19.10 -21.42 0.91
N LEU A 393 18.06 -21.09 0.12
CA LEU A 393 17.05 -20.13 0.52
C LEU A 393 16.19 -20.59 1.71
N LEU A 394 15.78 -21.87 1.73
CA LEU A 394 15.04 -22.41 2.89
C LEU A 394 15.96 -22.56 4.11
N GLY A 395 17.25 -22.80 3.89
CA GLY A 395 18.28 -22.77 4.93
C GLY A 395 18.40 -21.37 5.58
N GLU A 396 18.50 -20.32 4.77
CA GLU A 396 18.53 -18.93 5.24
C GLU A 396 17.25 -18.55 6.02
N ILE A 397 16.08 -18.91 5.49
CA ILE A 397 14.80 -18.70 6.18
C ILE A 397 14.80 -19.41 7.55
N ARG A 398 15.33 -20.63 7.63
CA ARG A 398 15.45 -21.38 8.88
C ARG A 398 16.38 -20.70 9.87
N GLU A 399 17.51 -20.17 9.43
CA GLU A 399 18.47 -19.45 10.27
C GLU A 399 17.89 -18.12 10.78
N ASP A 400 17.17 -17.40 9.94
CA ASP A 400 16.55 -16.13 10.29
C ASP A 400 15.32 -16.28 11.20
N MET A 401 14.75 -17.46 11.29
CA MET A 401 13.61 -17.75 12.13
C MET A 401 14.04 -18.05 13.56
N ASP A 402 13.81 -17.11 14.47
CA ASP A 402 13.97 -17.31 15.92
C ASP A 402 12.69 -17.89 16.50
N THR A 403 12.79 -18.87 17.39
CA THR A 403 11.60 -19.53 17.98
C THR A 403 10.94 -18.71 19.08
N LEU A 404 11.63 -17.71 19.65
CA LEU A 404 11.12 -16.77 20.65
C LEU A 404 10.44 -17.44 21.85
N GLU A 405 10.93 -18.62 22.25
CA GLU A 405 10.31 -19.46 23.28
C GLU A 405 10.20 -18.76 24.63
N GLU A 406 11.20 -17.93 24.98
CA GLU A 406 11.20 -17.14 26.21
C GLU A 406 10.07 -16.12 26.27
N LEU A 407 9.76 -15.49 25.11
CA LEU A 407 8.66 -14.54 25.01
C LEU A 407 7.30 -15.26 25.05
N CYS A 408 7.21 -16.40 24.41
CA CYS A 408 6.05 -17.27 24.49
C CYS A 408 5.76 -17.66 25.94
N ALA A 409 6.76 -18.15 26.65
CA ALA A 409 6.66 -18.53 28.04
C ALA A 409 6.35 -17.36 28.99
N LEU A 410 6.89 -16.16 28.69
CA LEU A 410 6.57 -14.93 29.44
C LEU A 410 5.08 -14.60 29.35
N ILE A 411 4.55 -14.53 28.15
CA ILE A 411 3.14 -14.19 27.91
C ILE A 411 2.23 -15.27 28.51
N ASP A 412 2.60 -16.53 28.32
CA ASP A 412 1.82 -17.68 28.83
C ASP A 412 1.72 -17.68 30.36
N ARG A 413 2.76 -17.27 31.06
CA ARG A 413 2.73 -17.13 32.53
C ARG A 413 2.00 -15.87 33.00
N ALA A 414 2.11 -14.76 32.25
CA ALA A 414 1.67 -13.45 32.71
C ALA A 414 0.22 -13.15 32.38
N ILE A 415 -0.22 -13.41 31.13
CA ILE A 415 -1.47 -12.91 30.58
C ILE A 415 -2.56 -13.99 30.64
N MET A 416 -3.78 -13.61 31.00
CA MET A 416 -4.95 -14.49 30.98
C MET A 416 -5.22 -15.04 29.58
N GLU A 417 -5.78 -16.25 29.45
CA GLU A 417 -6.11 -16.88 28.15
C GLU A 417 -7.15 -16.08 27.36
N GLU A 418 -8.16 -15.58 28.07
CA GLU A 418 -9.23 -14.76 27.49
C GLU A 418 -9.28 -13.40 28.19
N PRO A 419 -8.32 -12.51 27.91
CA PRO A 419 -8.28 -11.22 28.57
C PRO A 419 -9.36 -10.28 28.02
N PRO A 420 -9.82 -9.29 28.80
CA PRO A 420 -10.69 -8.23 28.30
C PRO A 420 -9.99 -7.41 27.22
N ILE A 421 -10.76 -6.69 26.42
CA ILE A 421 -10.21 -5.78 25.40
C ILE A 421 -9.57 -4.56 26.05
N SER A 422 -10.27 -4.00 27.06
CA SER A 422 -9.80 -2.81 27.77
C SER A 422 -8.89 -3.17 28.92
N VAL A 423 -7.71 -2.59 28.94
CA VAL A 423 -6.75 -2.72 30.04
C VAL A 423 -7.28 -2.14 31.37
N ARG A 424 -8.34 -1.31 31.33
CA ARG A 424 -8.95 -0.68 32.51
C ARG A 424 -9.98 -1.56 33.22
N ASP A 425 -10.38 -2.65 32.58
CA ASP A 425 -11.42 -3.53 33.13
C ASP A 425 -10.86 -4.50 34.20
N GLY A 426 -9.53 -4.62 34.31
CA GLY A 426 -8.86 -5.57 35.17
C GLY A 426 -8.99 -7.01 34.65
N GLY A 427 -8.40 -7.98 35.36
CA GLY A 427 -8.42 -9.38 34.95
C GLY A 427 -7.44 -9.69 33.79
N LEU A 428 -6.32 -8.98 33.75
CA LEU A 428 -5.32 -9.11 32.71
C LEU A 428 -4.29 -10.20 33.02
N ILE A 429 -3.90 -10.33 34.28
CA ILE A 429 -2.77 -11.11 34.74
C ILE A 429 -3.25 -12.47 35.28
N LYS A 430 -2.53 -13.55 34.96
CA LYS A 430 -2.81 -14.91 35.48
C LYS A 430 -2.56 -15.01 36.97
N ASP A 431 -3.29 -15.92 37.63
CA ASP A 431 -3.05 -16.28 39.01
C ASP A 431 -1.65 -16.89 39.18
N GLY A 432 -0.96 -16.53 40.25
CA GLY A 432 0.38 -17.02 40.55
C GLY A 432 1.51 -16.29 39.81
N TYR A 433 1.23 -15.31 38.98
CA TYR A 433 2.26 -14.49 38.34
C TYR A 433 2.87 -13.45 39.28
N ASN A 434 2.02 -12.81 40.13
CA ASN A 434 2.44 -11.83 41.12
C ASN A 434 1.65 -11.99 42.42
N GLU A 435 2.37 -12.08 43.56
CA GLU A 435 1.77 -12.31 44.87
C GLU A 435 0.81 -11.20 45.32
N ASP A 436 1.10 -9.95 44.97
CA ASP A 436 0.23 -8.82 45.34
C ASP A 436 -1.06 -8.80 44.52
N VAL A 437 -1.02 -9.18 43.24
CA VAL A 437 -2.20 -9.38 42.39
C VAL A 437 -3.10 -10.43 43.01
N ASP A 438 -2.54 -11.58 43.39
CA ASP A 438 -3.30 -12.68 44.01
C ASP A 438 -3.92 -12.28 45.35
N LYS A 439 -3.18 -11.50 46.15
CA LYS A 439 -3.66 -10.96 47.42
C LYS A 439 -4.83 -9.99 47.24
N TYR A 440 -4.72 -9.02 46.32
CA TYR A 440 -5.80 -8.07 46.04
C TYR A 440 -7.02 -8.76 45.40
N ARG A 441 -6.81 -9.77 44.56
CA ARG A 441 -7.89 -10.54 43.92
C ARG A 441 -8.65 -11.35 44.98
N LYS A 442 -7.95 -11.96 45.96
CA LYS A 442 -8.58 -12.61 47.11
C LYS A 442 -9.36 -11.60 47.96
N ALA A 443 -8.79 -10.43 48.24
CA ALA A 443 -9.48 -9.39 49.00
C ALA A 443 -10.80 -8.95 48.30
N LYS A 444 -10.81 -8.86 46.98
CA LYS A 444 -12.01 -8.55 46.20
C LYS A 444 -13.03 -9.69 46.22
N THR A 445 -12.64 -10.94 46.06
CA THR A 445 -13.56 -12.10 45.99
C THR A 445 -14.03 -12.58 47.35
N GLU A 446 -13.16 -12.65 48.31
CA GLU A 446 -13.43 -13.17 49.68
C GLU A 446 -13.88 -12.08 50.66
N GLY A 447 -13.79 -10.80 50.28
CA GLY A 447 -14.15 -9.67 51.13
C GLY A 447 -15.58 -9.73 51.68
N LYS A 448 -16.53 -10.30 50.94
CA LYS A 448 -17.91 -10.54 51.41
C LYS A 448 -17.95 -11.63 52.51
N THR A 449 -17.12 -12.64 52.36
CA THR A 449 -17.00 -13.74 53.36
C THR A 449 -16.36 -13.18 54.63
N TRP A 450 -15.28 -12.40 54.52
CA TRP A 450 -14.63 -11.77 55.69
C TRP A 450 -15.55 -10.81 56.44
N LEU A 451 -16.38 -10.05 55.72
CA LEU A 451 -17.40 -9.21 56.33
C LEU A 451 -18.49 -10.02 57.05
N ALA A 452 -18.90 -11.16 56.46
CA ALA A 452 -19.84 -12.08 57.10
C ALA A 452 -19.26 -12.76 58.33
N GLU A 453 -17.98 -13.14 58.30
CA GLU A 453 -17.24 -13.70 59.44
C GLU A 453 -17.09 -12.66 60.57
N LEU A 454 -16.73 -11.41 60.23
CA LEU A 454 -16.67 -10.32 61.17
C LEU A 454 -18.06 -10.04 61.78
N GLU A 455 -19.12 -10.03 60.94
CA GLU A 455 -20.50 -9.91 61.45
C GLU A 455 -20.84 -10.99 62.42
N ALA A 456 -20.54 -12.27 62.15
CA ALA A 456 -20.77 -13.39 63.00
C ALA A 456 -19.98 -13.29 64.32
N LYS A 457 -18.69 -12.95 64.21
CA LYS A 457 -17.76 -12.75 65.34
C LYS A 457 -18.27 -11.64 66.30
N GLU A 458 -18.60 -10.47 65.70
CA GLU A 458 -19.12 -9.36 66.51
C GLU A 458 -20.50 -9.64 67.07
N ARG A 459 -21.35 -10.40 66.39
CA ARG A 459 -22.65 -10.85 66.88
C ARG A 459 -22.53 -11.79 68.08
N GLU A 460 -21.59 -12.74 68.07
CA GLU A 460 -21.30 -13.63 69.16
C GLU A 460 -20.69 -12.90 70.35
N LYS A 461 -19.74 -12.01 70.11
CA LYS A 461 -19.01 -11.25 71.13
C LYS A 461 -19.89 -10.21 71.85
N THR A 462 -20.82 -9.60 71.16
CA THR A 462 -21.71 -8.56 71.73
C THR A 462 -23.05 -9.06 72.19
N GLY A 463 -23.47 -10.27 71.70
CA GLY A 463 -24.80 -10.81 71.98
C GLY A 463 -25.97 -10.10 71.29
N ILE A 464 -25.65 -9.20 70.35
CA ILE A 464 -26.62 -8.42 69.55
C ILE A 464 -27.11 -9.31 68.39
N LYS A 465 -28.27 -9.94 68.53
CA LYS A 465 -28.78 -10.92 67.53
C LYS A 465 -29.05 -10.35 66.14
N ASN A 466 -29.36 -9.08 66.00
CA ASN A 466 -29.68 -8.42 64.70
C ASN A 466 -28.58 -7.49 64.21
N LEU A 467 -27.39 -7.62 64.70
CA LEU A 467 -26.22 -6.94 64.16
C LEU A 467 -26.05 -7.30 62.69
N LYS A 468 -25.95 -6.32 61.83
CA LYS A 468 -25.69 -6.52 60.39
C LYS A 468 -24.65 -5.53 59.86
N ILE A 469 -23.73 -6.01 59.08
CA ILE A 469 -22.86 -5.15 58.29
C ILE A 469 -23.58 -4.77 57.00
N LYS A 470 -23.69 -3.48 56.76
CA LYS A 470 -24.27 -2.91 55.53
C LYS A 470 -23.31 -1.89 54.88
N TYR A 471 -23.53 -1.62 53.62
CA TYR A 471 -22.76 -0.64 52.84
C TYR A 471 -23.60 0.57 52.45
N ASN A 472 -22.99 1.74 52.48
CA ASN A 472 -23.55 2.98 51.98
C ASN A 472 -22.45 3.79 51.26
N LYS A 473 -22.74 4.30 50.04
CA LYS A 473 -21.75 5.09 49.24
C LYS A 473 -21.10 6.26 49.94
N VAL A 474 -21.81 6.88 50.94
CA VAL A 474 -21.34 8.04 51.67
C VAL A 474 -20.51 7.66 52.90
N PHE A 475 -20.88 6.57 53.60
CA PHE A 475 -20.30 6.20 54.88
C PHE A 475 -19.46 4.93 54.83
N GLY A 476 -19.42 4.22 53.72
CA GLY A 476 -18.74 2.95 53.56
C GLY A 476 -19.50 1.78 54.25
N TYR A 477 -18.76 0.82 54.77
CA TYR A 477 -19.31 -0.29 55.56
C TYR A 477 -19.56 0.14 57.00
N TYR A 478 -20.69 -0.28 57.55
CA TYR A 478 -21.09 0.05 58.91
C TYR A 478 -21.89 -1.12 59.55
N LEU A 479 -21.79 -1.20 60.87
CA LEU A 479 -22.56 -2.11 61.69
C LEU A 479 -23.89 -1.41 62.08
N GLU A 480 -25.00 -2.00 61.75
CA GLU A 480 -26.31 -1.50 62.09
C GLU A 480 -26.85 -2.20 63.31
N VAL A 481 -27.13 -1.44 64.38
CA VAL A 481 -27.69 -1.91 65.64
C VAL A 481 -29.05 -1.24 65.83
N THR A 482 -30.10 -2.03 66.04
CA THR A 482 -31.42 -1.48 66.38
C THR A 482 -31.45 -0.91 67.77
N ASN A 483 -32.28 0.10 67.99
CA ASN A 483 -32.40 0.79 69.28
C ASN A 483 -32.68 -0.15 70.48
N SER A 484 -33.30 -1.31 70.28
CA SER A 484 -33.55 -2.34 71.28
C SER A 484 -32.30 -2.99 71.89
N TYR A 485 -31.14 -2.86 71.22
CA TYR A 485 -29.88 -3.48 71.66
C TYR A 485 -28.79 -2.41 71.92
N LYS A 486 -29.15 -1.18 72.06
CA LYS A 486 -28.25 -0.05 72.26
C LYS A 486 -27.41 -0.19 73.56
N ASP A 487 -27.96 -0.71 74.61
CA ASP A 487 -27.27 -0.89 75.89
C ASP A 487 -26.24 -2.03 75.87
N LEU A 488 -26.22 -2.86 74.78
CA LEU A 488 -25.26 -3.95 74.58
C LEU A 488 -24.09 -3.55 73.67
N VAL A 489 -24.07 -2.30 73.20
CA VAL A 489 -23.04 -1.81 72.33
C VAL A 489 -21.76 -1.57 73.12
N PRO A 490 -20.60 -2.24 72.73
CA PRO A 490 -19.35 -2.06 73.45
C PRO A 490 -18.71 -0.66 73.18
N ASP A 491 -17.86 -0.22 74.09
CA ASP A 491 -17.17 1.08 74.02
C ASP A 491 -16.29 1.27 72.73
N TYR A 492 -15.81 0.15 72.14
CA TYR A 492 -14.99 0.20 70.93
C TYR A 492 -15.79 0.39 69.63
N PHE A 493 -17.15 0.37 69.67
CA PHE A 493 -18.00 0.76 68.57
C PHE A 493 -18.09 2.28 68.47
N MET A 494 -17.50 2.81 67.47
CA MET A 494 -17.56 4.27 67.24
C MET A 494 -18.83 4.62 66.44
N ARG A 495 -19.71 5.45 67.07
CA ARG A 495 -20.98 5.83 66.48
C ARG A 495 -20.74 6.80 65.30
N LYS A 496 -21.32 6.51 64.13
CA LYS A 496 -21.26 7.35 62.91
C LYS A 496 -22.57 8.11 62.63
N GLN A 497 -23.70 7.44 62.85
CA GLN A 497 -25.00 8.04 62.54
C GLN A 497 -26.09 7.45 63.40
N THR A 498 -27.02 8.30 63.87
CA THR A 498 -28.24 7.90 64.54
C THR A 498 -29.44 8.01 63.60
N LEU A 499 -30.21 6.89 63.46
CA LEU A 499 -31.43 6.82 62.70
C LEU A 499 -32.63 6.70 63.64
N ALA A 500 -33.85 6.85 63.11
CA ALA A 500 -35.05 6.75 63.95
C ALA A 500 -35.20 5.40 64.70
N ASN A 501 -34.80 4.28 64.05
CA ASN A 501 -35.01 2.94 64.66
C ASN A 501 -33.67 2.17 64.84
N ALA A 502 -32.50 2.75 64.53
CA ALA A 502 -31.22 2.06 64.63
C ALA A 502 -30.08 3.09 64.72
N GLU A 503 -28.92 2.63 65.19
CA GLU A 503 -27.68 3.44 65.13
C GLU A 503 -26.64 2.68 64.28
N ARG A 504 -25.80 3.47 63.60
CA ARG A 504 -24.72 2.98 62.74
C ARG A 504 -23.38 3.18 63.43
N TYR A 505 -22.60 2.10 63.46
CA TYR A 505 -21.32 2.09 64.14
C TYR A 505 -20.24 1.61 63.16
N ILE A 506 -18.99 1.92 63.46
CA ILE A 506 -17.82 1.35 62.89
C ILE A 506 -16.90 0.82 63.97
N THR A 507 -16.17 -0.24 63.66
CA THR A 507 -15.09 -0.72 64.50
C THR A 507 -13.77 -0.53 63.77
N PRO A 508 -12.61 -0.46 64.48
CA PRO A 508 -11.31 -0.44 63.84
C PRO A 508 -11.11 -1.61 62.86
N GLU A 509 -11.51 -2.83 63.23
CA GLU A 509 -11.42 -4.03 62.43
C GLU A 509 -12.29 -3.93 61.14
N LEU A 510 -13.51 -3.40 61.24
CA LEU A 510 -14.36 -3.12 60.06
C LEU A 510 -13.75 -2.05 59.14
N LYS A 511 -13.11 -1.06 59.72
CA LYS A 511 -12.46 0.01 58.97
C LYS A 511 -11.24 -0.52 58.19
N GLU A 512 -10.43 -1.37 58.81
CA GLU A 512 -9.30 -2.04 58.16
C GLU A 512 -9.76 -2.92 57.01
N LEU A 513 -10.86 -3.70 57.18
CA LEU A 513 -11.45 -4.53 56.15
C LEU A 513 -12.04 -3.66 55.03
N GLU A 514 -12.69 -2.54 55.35
CA GLU A 514 -13.20 -1.59 54.36
C GLU A 514 -12.07 -1.02 53.48
N ASP A 515 -11.01 -0.51 54.10
CA ASP A 515 -9.86 0.07 53.38
C ASP A 515 -9.15 -1.01 52.54
N MET A 516 -9.17 -2.27 53.00
CA MET A 516 -8.62 -3.39 52.25
C MET A 516 -9.52 -3.78 51.06
N ILE A 517 -10.83 -3.85 51.23
CA ILE A 517 -11.77 -4.26 50.15
C ILE A 517 -11.97 -3.17 49.11
N LEU A 518 -12.24 -1.93 49.55
CA LEU A 518 -12.48 -0.80 48.61
C LEU A 518 -11.23 -0.36 47.91
N GLY A 519 -10.06 -0.38 48.59
CA GLY A 519 -8.77 -0.08 47.98
C GLY A 519 -8.18 -1.19 47.12
N ALA A 520 -8.62 -2.43 47.30
CA ALA A 520 -8.09 -3.58 46.56
C ALA A 520 -8.43 -3.53 45.07
N GLU A 521 -9.62 -3.12 44.71
CA GLU A 521 -10.04 -3.06 43.30
C GLU A 521 -9.25 -2.04 42.48
N ASP A 522 -9.10 -0.82 42.98
CA ASP A 522 -8.33 0.20 42.31
C ASP A 522 -6.84 -0.15 42.24
N LYS A 523 -6.30 -0.69 43.34
CA LYS A 523 -4.90 -1.16 43.38
C LYS A 523 -4.65 -2.37 42.49
N LEU A 524 -5.61 -3.31 42.40
CA LEU A 524 -5.54 -4.48 41.55
C LEU A 524 -5.48 -4.05 40.07
N VAL A 525 -6.41 -3.22 39.64
CA VAL A 525 -6.46 -2.74 38.24
C VAL A 525 -5.19 -1.98 37.88
N THR A 526 -4.69 -1.11 38.76
CA THR A 526 -3.45 -0.36 38.51
C THR A 526 -2.24 -1.29 38.42
N LEU A 527 -2.10 -2.25 39.38
CA LEU A 527 -0.98 -3.17 39.37
C LEU A 527 -1.03 -4.12 38.18
N GLU A 528 -2.19 -4.64 37.79
CA GLU A 528 -2.34 -5.46 36.58
C GLU A 528 -1.97 -4.69 35.32
N TYR A 529 -2.31 -3.41 35.24
CA TYR A 529 -1.91 -2.54 34.15
C TYR A 529 -0.39 -2.32 34.10
N ASP A 530 0.24 -2.05 35.24
CA ASP A 530 1.70 -1.85 35.34
C ASP A 530 2.45 -3.11 34.91
N LEU A 531 2.03 -4.29 35.38
CA LEU A 531 2.60 -5.58 34.98
C LEU A 531 2.38 -5.88 33.49
N PHE A 532 1.22 -5.56 32.97
CA PHE A 532 0.96 -5.65 31.53
C PHE A 532 1.92 -4.75 30.72
N CYS A 533 2.15 -3.52 31.18
CA CYS A 533 3.10 -2.61 30.55
C CYS A 533 4.53 -3.14 30.61
N GLU A 534 4.93 -3.79 31.70
CA GLU A 534 6.25 -4.43 31.85
C GLU A 534 6.42 -5.58 30.84
N VAL A 535 5.44 -6.47 30.72
CA VAL A 535 5.44 -7.56 29.73
C VAL A 535 5.53 -6.99 28.31
N ARG A 536 4.70 -5.98 28.00
CA ARG A 536 4.71 -5.32 26.69
C ARG A 536 6.06 -4.67 26.37
N SER A 537 6.69 -4.02 27.36
CA SER A 537 8.00 -3.38 27.18
C SER A 537 9.11 -4.42 26.98
N THR A 538 9.03 -5.57 27.64
CA THR A 538 9.97 -6.68 27.45
C THR A 538 9.88 -7.22 26.02
N ILE A 539 8.68 -7.37 25.47
CA ILE A 539 8.48 -7.80 24.08
C ILE A 539 8.99 -6.72 23.12
N ALA A 540 8.71 -5.43 23.40
CA ALA A 540 9.17 -4.33 22.57
C ALA A 540 10.70 -4.25 22.45
N ALA A 541 11.44 -4.63 23.48
CA ALA A 541 12.90 -4.66 23.47
C ALA A 541 13.47 -5.66 22.44
N GLU A 542 12.71 -6.68 22.07
CA GLU A 542 13.12 -7.74 21.14
C GLU A 542 12.61 -7.49 19.69
N VAL A 543 12.21 -6.25 19.36
CA VAL A 543 11.60 -5.89 18.08
C VAL A 543 12.39 -6.38 16.86
N VAL A 544 13.72 -6.26 16.87
CA VAL A 544 14.59 -6.65 15.75
C VAL A 544 14.54 -8.15 15.48
N ARG A 545 14.59 -8.97 16.54
CA ARG A 545 14.47 -10.44 16.43
C ARG A 545 13.11 -10.85 15.88
N ILE A 546 12.07 -10.21 16.39
CA ILE A 546 10.69 -10.48 15.97
C ILE A 546 10.47 -10.10 14.51
N GLN A 547 10.96 -8.93 14.07
CA GLN A 547 10.87 -8.50 12.66
C GLN A 547 11.63 -9.42 11.72
N ARG A 548 12.83 -9.86 12.08
CA ARG A 548 13.60 -10.83 11.31
C ARG A 548 12.84 -12.14 11.14
N THR A 549 12.27 -12.64 12.22
CA THR A 549 11.43 -13.85 12.20
C THR A 549 10.17 -13.68 11.37
N ALA A 550 9.49 -12.53 11.47
CA ALA A 550 8.31 -12.22 10.68
C ALA A 550 8.61 -12.22 9.17
N LYS A 551 9.75 -11.64 8.76
CA LYS A 551 10.23 -11.67 7.36
C LYS A 551 10.54 -13.11 6.89
N ALA A 552 11.13 -13.93 7.75
CA ALA A 552 11.39 -15.35 7.46
C ALA A 552 10.09 -16.14 7.27
N VAL A 553 9.09 -15.92 8.13
CA VAL A 553 7.76 -16.52 8.02
C VAL A 553 7.06 -16.08 6.74
N ALA A 554 7.10 -14.79 6.41
CA ALA A 554 6.53 -14.25 5.18
C ALA A 554 7.17 -14.88 3.93
N GLY A 555 8.51 -14.99 3.92
CA GLY A 555 9.26 -15.65 2.83
C GLY A 555 8.87 -17.11 2.65
N LEU A 556 8.81 -17.88 3.74
CA LEU A 556 8.37 -19.25 3.71
C LEU A 556 6.96 -19.39 3.13
N ASP A 557 6.02 -18.58 3.60
CA ASP A 557 4.63 -18.61 3.16
C ASP A 557 4.49 -18.31 1.66
N VAL A 558 5.28 -17.38 1.13
CA VAL A 558 5.34 -17.08 -0.32
C VAL A 558 5.80 -18.31 -1.10
N PHE A 559 6.91 -18.95 -0.71
CA PHE A 559 7.43 -20.10 -1.47
C PHE A 559 6.53 -21.32 -1.36
N VAL A 560 5.91 -21.54 -0.23
CA VAL A 560 4.89 -22.59 -0.04
C VAL A 560 3.67 -22.32 -0.92
N SER A 561 3.22 -21.07 -1.02
CA SER A 561 2.15 -20.65 -1.92
C SER A 561 2.48 -20.90 -3.38
N LEU A 562 3.66 -20.46 -3.84
CA LEU A 562 4.12 -20.63 -5.22
C LEU A 562 4.32 -22.10 -5.58
N ALA A 563 4.85 -22.90 -4.66
CA ALA A 563 5.01 -24.34 -4.84
C ALA A 563 3.65 -25.05 -4.99
N LEU A 564 2.68 -24.70 -4.15
CA LEU A 564 1.32 -25.22 -4.24
C LEU A 564 0.66 -24.87 -5.59
N VAL A 565 0.75 -23.61 -6.00
CA VAL A 565 0.18 -23.14 -7.26
C VAL A 565 0.81 -23.86 -8.45
N ALA A 566 2.13 -24.06 -8.43
CA ALA A 566 2.85 -24.77 -9.48
C ALA A 566 2.40 -26.23 -9.59
N ASP A 567 2.24 -26.92 -8.48
CA ASP A 567 1.78 -28.32 -8.42
C ASP A 567 0.32 -28.45 -8.89
N GLN A 568 -0.61 -27.69 -8.33
CA GLN A 568 -2.03 -27.75 -8.65
C GLN A 568 -2.37 -27.39 -10.09
N ASN A 569 -1.55 -26.57 -10.76
CA ASN A 569 -1.82 -26.08 -12.10
C ASN A 569 -0.86 -26.66 -13.16
N ASN A 570 -0.04 -27.63 -12.81
CA ASN A 570 0.94 -28.22 -13.69
C ASN A 570 1.82 -27.17 -14.38
N TYR A 571 2.43 -26.29 -13.58
CA TYR A 571 3.38 -25.30 -14.06
C TYR A 571 4.76 -25.93 -14.17
N CYS A 572 5.53 -25.54 -15.18
CA CYS A 572 6.88 -26.01 -15.35
C CYS A 572 7.92 -25.05 -14.80
N ARG A 573 9.06 -25.56 -14.37
CA ARG A 573 10.23 -24.76 -14.01
C ARG A 573 10.82 -24.13 -15.28
N PRO A 574 10.83 -22.79 -15.44
CA PRO A 574 11.47 -22.17 -16.60
C PRO A 574 12.98 -22.18 -16.46
N LYS A 575 13.68 -22.36 -17.57
CA LYS A 575 15.14 -22.18 -17.65
C LYS A 575 15.44 -20.72 -17.92
N ILE A 576 16.12 -20.05 -17.01
CA ILE A 576 16.49 -18.64 -17.15
C ILE A 576 17.79 -18.55 -17.96
N ASN A 577 17.84 -17.63 -18.93
CA ASN A 577 19.02 -17.36 -19.73
C ASN A 577 19.29 -15.86 -19.90
N GLU A 578 20.55 -15.54 -20.17
CA GLU A 578 21.01 -14.16 -20.41
C GLU A 578 21.11 -13.84 -21.91
N ASN A 579 20.87 -14.81 -22.78
CA ASN A 579 20.95 -14.65 -24.22
C ASN A 579 19.74 -13.92 -24.83
N GLY A 580 18.76 -13.57 -24.01
CA GLY A 580 17.54 -12.88 -24.41
C GLY A 580 16.55 -13.75 -25.19
N ILE A 581 16.73 -15.08 -25.27
CA ILE A 581 15.83 -15.99 -25.95
C ILE A 581 14.61 -16.30 -25.08
N ILE A 582 13.43 -16.09 -25.64
CA ILE A 582 12.14 -16.52 -25.08
C ILE A 582 11.60 -17.64 -25.95
N ASP A 583 11.62 -18.88 -25.44
CA ASP A 583 11.14 -20.11 -26.14
C ASP A 583 10.17 -20.82 -25.20
N ILE A 584 8.89 -20.65 -25.45
CA ILE A 584 7.80 -21.19 -24.64
C ILE A 584 7.03 -22.19 -25.49
N LYS A 585 6.84 -23.39 -24.95
CA LYS A 585 6.04 -24.44 -25.55
C LYS A 585 4.81 -24.73 -24.72
N GLY A 586 3.66 -24.78 -25.39
CA GLY A 586 2.40 -25.04 -24.71
C GLY A 586 2.06 -23.99 -23.63
N GLY A 587 2.32 -22.71 -23.91
CA GLY A 587 2.04 -21.62 -22.98
C GLY A 587 0.53 -21.43 -22.76
N ARG A 588 0.12 -21.13 -21.53
CA ARG A 588 -1.27 -20.89 -21.12
C ARG A 588 -1.39 -19.57 -20.35
N HIS A 589 -2.56 -18.95 -20.41
CA HIS A 589 -2.81 -17.73 -19.63
C HIS A 589 -3.27 -18.12 -18.21
N PRO A 590 -2.51 -17.81 -17.15
CA PRO A 590 -2.76 -18.31 -15.80
C PRO A 590 -4.12 -17.90 -15.24
N VAL A 591 -4.59 -16.70 -15.56
CA VAL A 591 -5.87 -16.18 -15.09
C VAL A 591 -7.01 -16.75 -15.93
N VAL A 592 -6.90 -16.68 -17.26
CA VAL A 592 -7.97 -17.09 -18.15
C VAL A 592 -8.26 -18.59 -18.02
N GLU A 593 -7.23 -19.44 -17.90
CA GLU A 593 -7.43 -20.88 -17.67
C GLU A 593 -8.21 -21.22 -16.39
N LYS A 594 -8.12 -20.34 -15.38
CA LYS A 594 -8.88 -20.47 -14.11
C LYS A 594 -10.31 -19.92 -14.19
N MET A 595 -10.57 -18.99 -15.09
CA MET A 595 -11.87 -18.34 -15.25
C MET A 595 -12.79 -19.09 -16.23
N ILE A 596 -12.23 -19.93 -17.09
CA ILE A 596 -13.01 -20.76 -18.04
C ILE A 596 -13.63 -21.92 -17.28
N ASN A 597 -14.97 -21.97 -17.23
CA ASN A 597 -15.68 -22.96 -16.41
C ASN A 597 -15.92 -24.33 -17.11
N ASN A 598 -15.98 -24.42 -18.45
CA ASN A 598 -16.38 -25.63 -19.15
C ASN A 598 -15.54 -25.98 -20.38
N ASP A 599 -14.59 -25.11 -20.78
CA ASP A 599 -13.74 -25.32 -21.94
C ASP A 599 -12.29 -25.55 -21.52
N MET A 600 -11.52 -26.32 -22.31
CA MET A 600 -10.09 -26.39 -22.11
C MET A 600 -9.41 -25.16 -22.71
N PHE A 601 -8.47 -24.61 -22.01
CA PHE A 601 -7.63 -23.53 -22.53
C PHE A 601 -6.74 -24.07 -23.68
N ILE A 602 -6.72 -23.37 -24.80
CA ILE A 602 -5.87 -23.72 -25.94
C ILE A 602 -4.49 -23.10 -25.73
N ASP A 603 -3.51 -23.95 -25.54
CA ASP A 603 -2.12 -23.57 -25.35
C ASP A 603 -1.47 -23.06 -26.66
N ASN A 604 -0.44 -22.22 -26.53
CA ASN A 604 0.27 -21.65 -27.67
C ASN A 604 1.78 -21.62 -27.44
N ASP A 605 2.53 -21.82 -28.54
CA ASP A 605 3.98 -21.65 -28.55
C ASP A 605 4.35 -20.21 -28.80
N THR A 606 5.46 -19.77 -28.22
CA THR A 606 6.04 -18.45 -28.47
C THR A 606 7.55 -18.54 -28.57
N TYR A 607 8.09 -17.94 -29.63
CA TYR A 607 9.52 -17.85 -29.82
C TYR A 607 9.92 -16.43 -30.19
N LEU A 608 10.81 -15.81 -29.38
CA LEU A 608 11.41 -14.51 -29.64
C LEU A 608 12.90 -14.57 -29.33
N ASP A 609 13.72 -13.93 -30.17
CA ASP A 609 15.16 -13.79 -29.94
C ASP A 609 15.65 -12.37 -30.26
N ASN A 610 16.93 -12.10 -30.02
CA ASN A 610 17.57 -10.84 -30.39
C ASN A 610 18.06 -10.79 -31.84
N GLY A 611 17.80 -11.84 -32.63
CA GLY A 611 18.21 -12.04 -34.00
C GLY A 611 17.06 -11.96 -35.00
N ASN A 612 16.78 -13.09 -35.66
CA ASN A 612 15.81 -13.18 -36.74
C ASN A 612 14.35 -13.25 -36.32
N HIS A 613 14.06 -13.55 -35.07
CA HIS A 613 12.70 -13.63 -34.52
C HIS A 613 12.46 -12.56 -33.45
N ARG A 614 12.75 -11.32 -33.79
CA ARG A 614 12.64 -10.20 -32.84
C ARG A 614 11.21 -9.69 -32.72
N ILE A 615 10.51 -9.56 -33.85
CA ILE A 615 9.16 -9.04 -33.92
C ILE A 615 8.24 -10.11 -34.50
N SER A 616 7.15 -10.37 -33.80
CA SER A 616 6.06 -11.21 -34.28
C SER A 616 4.84 -10.34 -34.59
N ILE A 617 4.49 -10.20 -35.87
CA ILE A 617 3.26 -9.55 -36.31
C ILE A 617 2.14 -10.59 -36.26
N ILE A 618 1.09 -10.31 -35.48
CA ILE A 618 -0.01 -11.25 -35.21
C ILE A 618 -1.29 -10.67 -35.81
N THR A 619 -1.77 -11.32 -36.87
CA THR A 619 -3.01 -10.94 -37.56
C THR A 619 -4.16 -11.87 -37.21
N GLY A 620 -5.37 -11.45 -37.48
CA GLY A 620 -6.59 -12.23 -37.25
C GLY A 620 -7.75 -11.38 -36.70
N PRO A 621 -8.95 -11.93 -36.67
CA PRO A 621 -10.14 -11.18 -36.26
C PRO A 621 -10.12 -10.83 -34.78
N ASN A 622 -10.90 -9.81 -34.41
CA ASN A 622 -11.15 -9.50 -33.02
C ASN A 622 -11.93 -10.64 -32.36
N MET A 623 -11.75 -10.86 -31.06
CA MET A 623 -12.26 -11.99 -30.28
C MET A 623 -11.60 -13.36 -30.58
N ALA A 624 -10.67 -13.45 -31.52
CA ALA A 624 -9.98 -14.71 -31.85
C ALA A 624 -8.89 -15.11 -30.85
N GLY A 625 -8.55 -14.24 -29.88
CA GLY A 625 -7.62 -14.54 -28.78
C GLY A 625 -6.23 -13.90 -28.93
N LYS A 626 -6.00 -12.96 -29.88
CA LYS A 626 -4.71 -12.25 -30.06
C LYS A 626 -4.21 -11.61 -28.77
N SER A 627 -5.01 -10.73 -28.18
CA SER A 627 -4.64 -10.00 -26.97
C SER A 627 -4.42 -10.94 -25.76
N THR A 628 -5.21 -12.01 -25.65
CA THR A 628 -5.00 -13.04 -24.62
C THR A 628 -3.65 -13.74 -24.78
N TYR A 629 -3.28 -14.09 -26.00
CA TYR A 629 -2.00 -14.71 -26.31
C TYR A 629 -0.83 -13.78 -25.96
N MET A 630 -0.89 -12.52 -26.37
CA MET A 630 0.17 -11.57 -26.07
C MET A 630 0.31 -11.31 -24.57
N ARG A 631 -0.79 -11.11 -23.85
CA ARG A 631 -0.79 -10.95 -22.39
C ARG A 631 -0.28 -12.19 -21.68
N GLN A 632 -0.64 -13.39 -22.15
CA GLN A 632 -0.13 -14.67 -21.65
C GLN A 632 1.40 -14.69 -21.69
N THR A 633 2.01 -14.29 -22.80
CA THR A 633 3.46 -14.27 -22.95
C THR A 633 4.14 -13.31 -21.97
N ALA A 634 3.57 -12.12 -21.78
CA ALA A 634 4.10 -11.17 -20.81
C ALA A 634 4.00 -11.68 -19.37
N LEU A 635 2.89 -12.34 -19.03
CA LEU A 635 2.72 -12.92 -17.69
C LEU A 635 3.70 -14.08 -17.43
N ILE A 636 4.01 -14.89 -18.46
CA ILE A 636 5.00 -15.95 -18.33
C ILE A 636 6.40 -15.39 -18.12
N VAL A 637 6.73 -14.25 -18.75
CA VAL A 637 8.00 -13.58 -18.52
C VAL A 637 8.14 -13.13 -17.07
N LEU A 638 7.03 -12.89 -16.35
CA LEU A 638 7.06 -12.67 -14.90
C LEU A 638 7.62 -13.86 -14.08
N ALA A 639 8.05 -14.95 -14.75
CA ALA A 639 8.91 -15.95 -14.12
C ALA A 639 10.14 -15.35 -13.41
N GLN A 640 10.52 -14.14 -13.78
CA GLN A 640 11.55 -13.36 -13.11
C GLN A 640 11.21 -13.03 -11.64
N LEU A 641 9.99 -13.20 -11.19
CA LEU A 641 9.69 -13.21 -9.76
C LEU A 641 10.22 -14.46 -9.04
N GLY A 642 10.68 -15.47 -9.79
CA GLY A 642 11.19 -16.73 -9.26
C GLY A 642 10.17 -17.85 -9.22
N SER A 643 8.99 -17.71 -9.84
CA SER A 643 7.95 -18.74 -9.89
C SER A 643 8.13 -19.74 -11.06
N TYR A 644 7.41 -20.84 -10.99
CA TYR A 644 7.12 -21.70 -12.13
C TYR A 644 6.06 -21.04 -13.03
N VAL A 645 5.97 -21.48 -14.29
CA VAL A 645 5.16 -20.86 -15.33
C VAL A 645 4.16 -21.82 -15.95
N PRO A 646 2.99 -21.34 -16.40
CA PRO A 646 1.94 -22.14 -17.04
C PRO A 646 2.30 -22.51 -18.48
N ALA A 647 3.24 -23.44 -18.64
CA ALA A 647 3.71 -23.93 -19.92
C ALA A 647 4.11 -25.42 -19.83
N ALA A 648 4.22 -26.10 -20.97
CA ALA A 648 4.80 -27.45 -21.04
C ALA A 648 6.32 -27.40 -20.83
N SER A 649 6.99 -26.40 -21.44
CA SER A 649 8.38 -26.07 -21.18
C SER A 649 8.63 -24.60 -21.51
N ALA A 650 9.58 -23.96 -20.82
CA ALA A 650 9.93 -22.59 -21.08
C ALA A 650 11.43 -22.34 -20.92
N LYS A 651 11.99 -21.54 -21.82
CA LYS A 651 13.29 -20.89 -21.68
C LYS A 651 13.05 -19.39 -21.73
N ILE A 652 13.38 -18.67 -20.67
CA ILE A 652 13.05 -17.26 -20.51
C ILE A 652 14.33 -16.46 -20.44
N GLY A 653 14.57 -15.61 -21.44
CA GLY A 653 15.61 -14.61 -21.43
C GLY A 653 15.24 -13.45 -20.53
N ILE A 654 16.19 -13.01 -19.70
CA ILE A 654 15.98 -11.90 -18.78
C ILE A 654 15.56 -10.64 -19.54
N VAL A 655 14.53 -10.00 -19.06
CA VAL A 655 13.94 -8.77 -19.59
C VAL A 655 14.10 -7.66 -18.54
N ASP A 656 14.58 -6.51 -18.97
CA ASP A 656 14.75 -5.35 -18.08
C ASP A 656 13.45 -4.56 -17.88
N ARG A 657 12.57 -4.56 -18.90
CA ARG A 657 11.30 -3.83 -18.89
C ARG A 657 10.24 -4.54 -19.71
N ILE A 658 9.01 -4.44 -19.26
CA ILE A 658 7.85 -4.82 -20.06
C ILE A 658 7.01 -3.58 -20.29
N PHE A 659 6.65 -3.35 -21.55
CA PHE A 659 5.71 -2.32 -21.95
C PHE A 659 4.52 -2.94 -22.65
N THR A 660 3.33 -2.47 -22.29
CA THR A 660 2.11 -2.89 -22.97
C THR A 660 1.30 -1.69 -23.45
N ARG A 661 0.85 -1.77 -24.66
CA ARG A 661 -0.21 -0.94 -25.23
C ARG A 661 -1.35 -1.85 -25.65
N VAL A 662 -2.44 -1.88 -24.91
CA VAL A 662 -3.57 -2.78 -25.13
C VAL A 662 -4.87 -1.99 -25.00
N GLY A 663 -5.66 -1.94 -26.07
CA GLY A 663 -7.02 -1.39 -26.12
C GLY A 663 -7.17 0.07 -25.67
N ALA A 664 -8.09 0.82 -26.22
CA ALA A 664 -8.43 2.15 -25.72
C ALA A 664 -9.28 2.03 -24.46
N SER A 665 -8.84 2.58 -23.34
CA SER A 665 -9.73 3.01 -22.29
C SER A 665 -10.03 4.48 -22.54
N ASP A 666 -11.30 4.81 -22.73
CA ASP A 666 -11.73 6.22 -22.79
C ASP A 666 -11.44 6.86 -21.42
N ASP A 667 -10.48 7.73 -21.37
CA ASP A 667 -10.25 8.61 -20.23
C ASP A 667 -10.96 9.94 -20.46
N LEU A 668 -12.26 9.92 -20.21
CA LEU A 668 -13.11 11.11 -20.30
C LEU A 668 -12.69 12.22 -19.32
N ALA A 669 -11.96 11.86 -18.26
CA ALA A 669 -11.55 12.81 -17.23
C ALA A 669 -10.39 13.71 -17.66
N SER A 670 -9.50 13.23 -18.56
CA SER A 670 -8.37 14.02 -19.05
C SER A 670 -8.71 14.93 -20.23
N GLY A 671 -9.91 14.80 -20.83
CA GLY A 671 -10.31 15.58 -22.02
C GLY A 671 -9.48 15.30 -23.27
N GLN A 672 -8.59 14.30 -23.25
CA GLN A 672 -7.75 13.92 -24.38
C GLN A 672 -8.49 12.95 -25.30
N SER A 673 -8.28 13.06 -26.62
CA SER A 673 -8.80 12.06 -27.54
C SER A 673 -8.11 10.70 -27.32
N THR A 674 -8.84 9.60 -27.54
CA THR A 674 -8.32 8.23 -27.44
C THR A 674 -7.06 8.01 -28.29
N PHE A 675 -6.98 8.68 -29.45
CA PHE A 675 -5.80 8.64 -30.32
C PHE A 675 -4.59 9.36 -29.69
N MET A 676 -4.79 10.49 -29.01
CA MET A 676 -3.71 11.22 -28.33
C MET A 676 -3.15 10.43 -27.18
N VAL A 677 -4.01 9.79 -26.37
CA VAL A 677 -3.61 8.88 -25.29
C VAL A 677 -2.78 7.72 -25.86
N GLU A 678 -3.24 7.12 -26.97
CA GLU A 678 -2.51 6.05 -27.66
C GLU A 678 -1.11 6.51 -28.10
N MET A 679 -1.02 7.69 -28.74
CA MET A 679 0.26 8.21 -29.23
C MET A 679 1.21 8.58 -28.08
N ASN A 680 0.70 9.09 -26.97
CA ASN A 680 1.49 9.34 -25.78
C ASN A 680 2.07 8.05 -25.18
N GLU A 681 1.26 6.97 -25.09
CA GLU A 681 1.73 5.67 -24.64
C GLU A 681 2.80 5.08 -25.59
N VAL A 682 2.57 5.14 -26.91
CA VAL A 682 3.56 4.70 -27.91
C VAL A 682 4.84 5.51 -27.83
N ALA A 683 4.74 6.84 -27.70
CA ALA A 683 5.90 7.71 -27.54
C ALA A 683 6.68 7.38 -26.26
N ASN A 684 5.98 7.12 -25.14
CA ASN A 684 6.59 6.67 -23.90
C ASN A 684 7.36 5.35 -24.13
N ILE A 685 6.76 4.38 -24.77
CA ILE A 685 7.38 3.08 -25.07
C ILE A 685 8.64 3.26 -25.90
N LEU A 686 8.55 3.97 -27.04
CA LEU A 686 9.68 4.12 -27.97
C LEU A 686 10.87 4.91 -27.39
N ARG A 687 10.60 5.86 -26.49
CA ARG A 687 11.68 6.62 -25.81
C ARG A 687 12.36 5.81 -24.71
N ASN A 688 11.67 4.85 -24.14
CA ASN A 688 11.99 4.27 -22.84
C ASN A 688 12.33 2.79 -22.88
N ALA A 689 11.99 2.08 -23.94
CA ALA A 689 12.38 0.70 -24.12
C ALA A 689 13.90 0.58 -24.47
N THR A 690 14.46 -0.56 -24.15
CA THR A 690 15.82 -0.95 -24.46
C THR A 690 15.81 -2.19 -25.39
N SER A 691 16.96 -2.59 -25.88
CA SER A 691 17.08 -3.84 -26.66
C SER A 691 16.72 -5.10 -25.86
N ASN A 692 16.75 -5.03 -24.54
CA ASN A 692 16.40 -6.12 -23.65
C ASN A 692 14.93 -6.11 -23.20
N SER A 693 14.17 -5.09 -23.60
CA SER A 693 12.77 -4.95 -23.25
C SER A 693 11.86 -5.90 -24.04
N LEU A 694 10.68 -6.19 -23.48
CA LEU A 694 9.58 -6.87 -24.17
C LEU A 694 8.43 -5.86 -24.39
N LEU A 695 8.02 -5.72 -25.64
CA LEU A 695 6.93 -4.84 -26.04
C LEU A 695 5.71 -5.65 -26.45
N ILE A 696 4.55 -5.30 -25.92
CA ILE A 696 3.25 -5.86 -26.27
C ILE A 696 2.40 -4.72 -26.85
N LEU A 697 2.26 -4.69 -28.16
CA LEU A 697 1.59 -3.62 -28.89
C LEU A 697 0.33 -4.18 -29.58
N ASP A 698 -0.83 -3.71 -29.16
CA ASP A 698 -2.11 -4.19 -29.67
C ASP A 698 -2.86 -3.06 -30.38
N GLU A 699 -3.15 -3.27 -31.66
CA GLU A 699 -3.96 -2.39 -32.53
C GLU A 699 -3.48 -0.93 -32.60
N ILE A 700 -2.19 -0.70 -32.81
CA ILE A 700 -1.63 0.65 -32.97
C ILE A 700 -2.18 1.31 -34.25
N GLY A 701 -2.56 2.59 -34.18
CA GLY A 701 -3.05 3.39 -35.28
C GLY A 701 -4.56 3.27 -35.55
N ARG A 702 -5.32 2.61 -34.65
CA ARG A 702 -6.77 2.40 -34.86
C ARG A 702 -7.60 3.68 -34.65
N GLY A 703 -7.10 4.63 -33.89
CA GLY A 703 -7.83 5.86 -33.52
C GLY A 703 -7.87 6.95 -34.57
N THR A 704 -7.32 6.72 -35.78
CA THR A 704 -7.22 7.70 -36.88
C THR A 704 -7.64 7.12 -38.23
N SER A 705 -7.42 7.85 -39.33
CA SER A 705 -7.70 7.36 -40.69
C SER A 705 -6.86 6.11 -41.03
N THR A 706 -7.38 5.23 -41.88
CA THR A 706 -6.71 3.97 -42.21
C THR A 706 -5.28 4.17 -42.74
N TYR A 707 -5.07 5.17 -43.61
CA TYR A 707 -3.74 5.45 -44.16
C TYR A 707 -2.77 6.00 -43.13
N ASP A 708 -3.20 6.94 -42.29
CA ASP A 708 -2.34 7.49 -41.23
C ASP A 708 -2.01 6.42 -40.19
N GLY A 709 -3.01 5.65 -39.78
CA GLY A 709 -2.83 4.57 -38.82
C GLY A 709 -1.88 3.49 -39.31
N LEU A 710 -2.03 3.05 -40.57
CA LEU A 710 -1.11 2.10 -41.21
C LEU A 710 0.31 2.65 -41.30
N SER A 711 0.45 3.93 -41.72
CA SER A 711 1.77 4.56 -41.87
C SER A 711 2.50 4.66 -40.53
N ILE A 712 1.79 5.04 -39.46
CA ILE A 712 2.33 5.10 -38.08
C ILE A 712 2.74 3.70 -37.63
N ALA A 713 1.83 2.72 -37.74
CA ALA A 713 2.11 1.35 -37.33
C ALA A 713 3.32 0.75 -38.06
N TRP A 714 3.42 1.01 -39.39
CA TRP A 714 4.56 0.59 -40.21
C TRP A 714 5.88 1.19 -39.70
N ALA A 715 5.91 2.53 -39.54
CA ALA A 715 7.09 3.24 -39.06
C ALA A 715 7.51 2.82 -37.66
N VAL A 716 6.55 2.53 -36.76
CA VAL A 716 6.82 2.00 -35.42
C VAL A 716 7.51 0.63 -35.50
N VAL A 717 7.01 -0.28 -36.36
CA VAL A 717 7.65 -1.61 -36.53
C VAL A 717 9.06 -1.46 -37.10
N GLU A 718 9.27 -0.60 -38.11
CA GLU A 718 10.61 -0.31 -38.68
C GLU A 718 11.57 0.22 -37.61
N HIS A 719 11.12 1.19 -36.80
CA HIS A 719 11.92 1.75 -35.73
C HIS A 719 12.33 0.69 -34.69
N ILE A 720 11.39 -0.15 -34.24
CA ILE A 720 11.65 -1.21 -33.27
C ILE A 720 12.56 -2.30 -33.87
N SER A 721 12.39 -2.63 -35.15
CA SER A 721 13.16 -3.69 -35.82
C SER A 721 14.64 -3.35 -35.95
N ASN A 722 14.97 -2.06 -36.00
CA ASN A 722 16.32 -1.59 -36.19
C ASN A 722 17.16 -1.67 -34.89
N PRO A 723 18.17 -2.54 -34.77
CA PRO A 723 19.00 -2.68 -33.57
C PRO A 723 19.80 -1.44 -33.20
N LYS A 724 19.98 -0.49 -34.15
CA LYS A 724 20.68 0.78 -33.86
C LYS A 724 19.77 1.83 -33.26
N LEU A 725 18.48 1.70 -33.45
CA LEU A 725 17.48 2.60 -32.88
C LEU A 725 16.92 2.05 -31.57
N LEU A 726 16.36 0.82 -31.59
CA LEU A 726 15.78 0.18 -30.40
C LEU A 726 16.14 -1.30 -30.30
N GLY A 727 15.67 -2.13 -31.22
CA GLY A 727 15.98 -3.56 -31.26
C GLY A 727 15.29 -4.40 -30.16
N ALA A 728 14.13 -3.99 -29.67
CA ALA A 728 13.39 -4.68 -28.61
C ALA A 728 12.62 -5.89 -29.15
N LYS A 729 12.44 -6.92 -28.31
CA LYS A 729 11.54 -8.05 -28.58
C LYS A 729 10.09 -7.58 -28.53
N THR A 730 9.31 -7.92 -29.58
CA THR A 730 7.97 -7.35 -29.73
C THR A 730 6.95 -8.37 -30.21
N LEU A 731 5.80 -8.39 -29.55
CA LEU A 731 4.56 -8.96 -30.07
C LEU A 731 3.66 -7.82 -30.54
N PHE A 732 3.33 -7.82 -31.81
CA PHE A 732 2.58 -6.73 -32.45
C PHE A 732 1.28 -7.29 -33.05
N ALA A 733 0.15 -7.09 -32.38
CA ALA A 733 -1.14 -7.49 -32.94
C ALA A 733 -1.73 -6.34 -33.78
N THR A 734 -2.25 -6.68 -34.92
CA THR A 734 -2.83 -5.70 -35.83
C THR A 734 -3.97 -6.32 -36.66
N HIS A 735 -4.83 -5.45 -37.17
CA HIS A 735 -5.81 -5.76 -38.21
C HIS A 735 -5.42 -5.21 -39.59
N TYR A 736 -4.27 -4.50 -39.65
CA TYR A 736 -3.69 -4.07 -40.93
C TYR A 736 -2.94 -5.26 -41.55
N HIS A 737 -3.55 -5.88 -42.56
CA HIS A 737 -2.95 -7.02 -43.29
C HIS A 737 -1.70 -6.61 -44.04
N GLU A 738 -1.62 -5.36 -44.48
CA GLU A 738 -0.50 -4.76 -45.19
C GLU A 738 0.82 -4.84 -44.41
N LEU A 739 0.75 -4.83 -43.06
CA LEU A 739 1.95 -4.96 -42.24
C LEU A 739 2.63 -6.35 -42.38
N THR A 740 1.94 -7.33 -42.92
CA THR A 740 2.52 -8.67 -43.16
C THR A 740 3.61 -8.62 -44.27
N GLU A 741 3.59 -7.60 -45.14
CA GLU A 741 4.62 -7.41 -46.17
C GLU A 741 6.01 -7.08 -45.59
N LEU A 742 6.05 -6.71 -44.28
CA LEU A 742 7.32 -6.43 -43.60
C LEU A 742 8.19 -7.67 -43.37
N GLU A 743 7.62 -8.91 -43.32
CA GLU A 743 8.39 -10.13 -43.19
C GLU A 743 9.36 -10.31 -44.37
N GLY A 744 8.94 -9.95 -45.58
CA GLY A 744 9.81 -10.04 -46.77
C GLY A 744 10.85 -8.90 -46.87
N LYS A 745 10.68 -7.82 -46.14
CA LYS A 745 11.51 -6.60 -46.20
C LYS A 745 12.48 -6.46 -45.04
N LEU A 746 12.13 -7.01 -43.88
CA LEU A 746 12.90 -6.98 -42.62
C LEU A 746 13.20 -8.41 -42.17
N ASN A 747 14.50 -8.72 -41.99
CA ASN A 747 14.94 -10.07 -41.69
C ASN A 747 14.57 -10.57 -40.28
N ASN A 748 14.14 -9.66 -39.41
CA ASN A 748 13.84 -9.97 -37.99
C ASN A 748 12.35 -9.87 -37.65
N VAL A 749 11.51 -9.73 -38.66
CA VAL A 749 10.04 -9.72 -38.54
C VAL A 749 9.45 -11.02 -39.05
N ASN A 750 8.54 -11.60 -38.31
CA ASN A 750 7.87 -12.85 -38.66
C ASN A 750 6.35 -12.69 -38.51
N ASN A 751 5.62 -13.26 -39.46
CA ASN A 751 4.15 -13.18 -39.45
C ASN A 751 3.53 -14.43 -38.80
N TYR A 752 2.50 -14.15 -38.02
CA TYR A 752 1.65 -15.15 -37.36
C TYR A 752 0.19 -14.79 -37.54
N CYS A 753 -0.68 -15.75 -37.54
CA CYS A 753 -2.12 -15.53 -37.55
C CYS A 753 -2.84 -16.47 -36.59
N VAL A 754 -4.04 -16.07 -36.17
CA VAL A 754 -4.93 -16.98 -35.44
C VAL A 754 -5.57 -17.95 -36.40
N ALA A 755 -5.40 -19.24 -36.17
CA ALA A 755 -6.01 -20.26 -36.99
C ALA A 755 -7.55 -20.22 -36.91
N VAL A 756 -8.19 -20.23 -38.07
CA VAL A 756 -9.64 -20.24 -38.27
C VAL A 756 -10.05 -21.44 -39.07
N LYS A 757 -11.13 -22.10 -38.68
CA LYS A 757 -11.75 -23.14 -39.46
C LYS A 757 -13.05 -22.63 -40.06
N GLU A 758 -13.10 -22.55 -41.36
CA GLU A 758 -14.30 -22.22 -42.12
C GLU A 758 -15.22 -23.42 -42.21
N LYS A 759 -16.50 -23.23 -41.89
CA LYS A 759 -17.55 -24.27 -41.99
C LYS A 759 -18.74 -23.68 -42.75
N GLY A 760 -18.64 -23.63 -44.08
CA GLY A 760 -19.60 -22.92 -44.93
C GLY A 760 -19.50 -21.40 -44.68
N ASP A 761 -20.60 -20.76 -44.38
CA ASP A 761 -20.67 -19.30 -44.02
C ASP A 761 -20.31 -18.99 -42.58
N ASP A 762 -20.07 -20.02 -41.74
CA ASP A 762 -19.73 -19.89 -40.33
C ASP A 762 -18.22 -20.08 -40.11
N ILE A 763 -17.66 -19.41 -39.11
CA ILE A 763 -16.27 -19.55 -38.71
C ILE A 763 -16.15 -20.07 -37.29
N VAL A 764 -15.16 -20.90 -37.07
CA VAL A 764 -14.76 -21.37 -35.75
C VAL A 764 -13.33 -20.90 -35.48
N PHE A 765 -13.15 -20.06 -34.45
CA PHE A 765 -11.81 -19.67 -34.02
C PHE A 765 -11.14 -20.79 -33.24
N LEU A 766 -10.04 -21.31 -33.76
CA LEU A 766 -9.29 -22.38 -33.10
C LEU A 766 -8.42 -21.85 -31.97
N ARG A 767 -8.28 -20.50 -31.81
CA ARG A 767 -7.47 -19.85 -30.77
C ARG A 767 -6.01 -20.32 -30.76
N LYS A 768 -5.54 -20.95 -31.87
CA LYS A 768 -4.16 -21.40 -32.05
C LYS A 768 -3.42 -20.41 -32.95
N ILE A 769 -2.26 -19.96 -32.48
CA ILE A 769 -1.36 -19.10 -33.26
C ILE A 769 -0.52 -19.97 -34.16
N VAL A 770 -0.51 -19.67 -35.45
CA VAL A 770 0.22 -20.41 -36.48
C VAL A 770 1.07 -19.44 -37.31
N LYS A 771 2.17 -19.94 -37.91
CA LYS A 771 3.03 -19.12 -38.80
C LYS A 771 2.30 -18.76 -40.09
N GLY A 772 2.41 -17.52 -40.53
CA GLY A 772 1.83 -17.01 -41.78
C GLY A 772 0.95 -15.78 -41.50
N GLY A 773 0.57 -15.05 -42.56
CA GLY A 773 -0.38 -13.95 -42.49
C GLY A 773 -1.82 -14.43 -42.71
N ALA A 774 -2.80 -13.70 -42.21
CA ALA A 774 -4.20 -13.94 -42.56
C ALA A 774 -4.54 -13.13 -43.84
N ASP A 775 -4.94 -13.86 -44.87
CA ASP A 775 -5.26 -13.23 -46.16
C ASP A 775 -6.67 -12.63 -46.23
N LYS A 776 -7.51 -12.88 -45.21
CA LYS A 776 -8.91 -12.47 -45.23
C LYS A 776 -9.28 -11.73 -43.91
N SER A 777 -10.07 -10.69 -44.05
CA SER A 777 -10.77 -10.04 -42.93
C SER A 777 -12.05 -10.83 -42.58
N TYR A 778 -12.24 -11.11 -41.29
CA TYR A 778 -13.42 -11.84 -40.77
C TYR A 778 -14.40 -10.95 -39.98
N GLY A 779 -14.30 -9.62 -40.15
CA GLY A 779 -15.14 -8.65 -39.42
C GLY A 779 -16.64 -8.86 -39.62
N ILE A 780 -17.06 -9.19 -40.84
CA ILE A 780 -18.49 -9.42 -41.18
C ILE A 780 -18.98 -10.71 -40.51
N GLN A 781 -18.16 -11.76 -40.46
CA GLN A 781 -18.52 -13.01 -39.79
C GLN A 781 -18.63 -12.83 -38.29
N VAL A 782 -17.74 -12.02 -37.68
CA VAL A 782 -17.85 -11.66 -36.26
C VAL A 782 -19.13 -10.87 -35.99
N ALA A 783 -19.50 -9.93 -36.88
CA ALA A 783 -20.75 -9.17 -36.76
C ALA A 783 -21.99 -10.11 -36.81
N LYS A 784 -21.95 -11.14 -37.69
CA LYS A 784 -22.99 -12.20 -37.74
C LYS A 784 -23.07 -12.97 -36.43
N LEU A 785 -21.92 -13.39 -35.87
CA LEU A 785 -21.85 -14.08 -34.58
C LEU A 785 -22.35 -13.21 -33.41
N ALA A 786 -22.17 -11.91 -33.49
CA ALA A 786 -22.70 -10.94 -32.51
C ALA A 786 -24.19 -10.66 -32.62
N GLY A 787 -24.89 -11.24 -33.63
CA GLY A 787 -26.32 -11.09 -33.82
C GLY A 787 -26.76 -9.85 -34.61
N VAL A 788 -25.86 -9.27 -35.42
CA VAL A 788 -26.23 -8.19 -36.36
C VAL A 788 -27.20 -8.74 -37.40
N PRO A 789 -28.30 -8.00 -37.75
CA PRO A 789 -29.33 -8.50 -38.68
C PRO A 789 -28.75 -8.99 -40.03
N ASP A 790 -29.28 -10.08 -40.56
CA ASP A 790 -28.78 -10.72 -41.80
C ASP A 790 -28.80 -9.78 -43.01
N SER A 791 -29.78 -8.86 -43.10
CA SER A 791 -29.86 -7.84 -44.15
C SER A 791 -28.63 -6.91 -44.17
N VAL A 792 -28.14 -6.52 -42.97
CA VAL A 792 -26.94 -5.69 -42.82
C VAL A 792 -25.69 -6.50 -43.21
N ILE A 793 -25.63 -7.76 -42.79
CA ILE A 793 -24.53 -8.69 -43.08
C ILE A 793 -24.42 -8.95 -44.59
N ALA A 794 -25.58 -9.19 -45.29
CA ALA A 794 -25.60 -9.37 -46.74
C ALA A 794 -25.10 -8.14 -47.46
N ARG A 795 -25.58 -6.95 -47.09
CA ARG A 795 -25.14 -5.69 -47.74
C ARG A 795 -23.67 -5.40 -47.47
N ALA A 796 -23.17 -5.68 -46.24
CA ALA A 796 -21.77 -5.51 -45.91
C ALA A 796 -20.85 -6.40 -46.76
N LYS A 797 -21.28 -7.64 -47.10
CA LYS A 797 -20.54 -8.53 -48.02
C LYS A 797 -20.44 -7.94 -49.43
N GLU A 798 -21.53 -7.42 -49.99
CA GLU A 798 -21.54 -6.76 -51.27
C GLU A 798 -20.58 -5.57 -51.33
N ILE A 799 -20.62 -4.71 -50.30
CA ILE A 799 -19.76 -3.52 -50.20
C ILE A 799 -18.29 -3.90 -50.11
N VAL A 800 -17.95 -4.94 -49.35
CA VAL A 800 -16.55 -5.41 -49.26
C VAL A 800 -16.04 -5.90 -50.62
N GLU A 801 -16.86 -6.61 -51.41
CA GLU A 801 -16.46 -7.02 -52.78
C GLU A 801 -16.21 -5.82 -53.70
N GLU A 802 -17.02 -4.76 -53.60
CA GLU A 802 -16.83 -3.51 -54.35
C GLU A 802 -15.54 -2.76 -53.92
N LEU A 803 -15.23 -2.74 -52.61
CA LEU A 803 -14.06 -2.06 -52.04
C LEU A 803 -12.76 -2.82 -52.35
N SER A 804 -12.80 -4.14 -52.33
CA SER A 804 -11.62 -4.99 -52.59
C SER A 804 -11.10 -4.88 -54.04
N ALA A 805 -11.90 -4.37 -54.95
CA ALA A 805 -11.47 -4.05 -56.31
C ALA A 805 -10.42 -2.94 -56.42
N ASN A 806 -10.20 -2.14 -55.33
CA ASN A 806 -9.24 -1.04 -55.23
C ASN A 806 -8.15 -1.36 -54.18
N ASP A 807 -7.36 -2.38 -54.37
CA ASP A 807 -6.53 -3.01 -53.35
C ASP A 807 -5.31 -2.13 -52.96
N ILE A 808 -5.21 -1.77 -51.66
CA ILE A 808 -4.11 -1.05 -51.02
C ILE A 808 -2.85 -1.93 -50.94
N THR A 809 -2.98 -3.26 -50.98
CA THR A 809 -1.91 -4.25 -50.84
C THR A 809 -0.85 -4.12 -51.95
N GLU A 810 -1.24 -3.74 -53.16
CA GLU A 810 -0.26 -3.49 -54.26
C GLU A 810 0.63 -2.28 -54.01
N VAL A 811 0.11 -1.24 -53.35
CA VAL A 811 0.86 -0.04 -52.98
C VAL A 811 1.85 -0.35 -51.84
N ALA A 812 1.45 -1.15 -50.87
CA ALA A 812 2.30 -1.57 -49.75
C ALA A 812 3.53 -2.42 -50.20
N ARG A 813 3.39 -3.23 -51.26
CA ARG A 813 4.52 -3.98 -51.85
C ARG A 813 5.62 -3.13 -52.39
N ASN A 814 5.31 -1.90 -52.81
CA ASN A 814 6.24 -0.96 -53.47
C ASN A 814 6.92 0.02 -52.50
N ILE A 815 6.54 0.05 -51.23
CA ILE A 815 7.19 0.90 -50.22
C ILE A 815 8.60 0.33 -49.90
N SER A 816 9.62 1.21 -50.01
CA SER A 816 11.00 0.85 -49.68
C SER A 816 11.24 0.97 -48.18
N VAL A 817 11.91 0.00 -47.58
CA VAL A 817 12.33 0.00 -46.16
C VAL A 817 13.57 0.91 -46.01
N ASP A 818 13.58 1.80 -45.05
CA ASP A 818 14.75 2.60 -44.70
C ASP A 818 15.72 1.78 -43.84
N THR A 819 16.71 1.17 -44.49
CA THR A 819 17.77 0.37 -43.85
C THR A 819 18.93 1.19 -43.27
N GLY A 820 18.76 2.53 -43.16
CA GLY A 820 19.72 3.40 -42.49
C GLY A 820 21.08 3.57 -43.19
N SER A 821 21.20 3.31 -44.50
CA SER A 821 22.38 3.68 -45.28
C SER A 821 22.31 5.15 -45.65
N LYS A 822 23.33 5.91 -45.24
CA LYS A 822 23.49 7.33 -45.54
C LYS A 822 23.36 7.57 -47.04
N LYS A 823 22.18 7.96 -47.52
CA LYS A 823 22.04 8.71 -48.75
C LYS A 823 22.32 10.18 -48.47
N LYS A 824 23.16 10.79 -49.33
CA LYS A 824 23.49 12.20 -49.35
C LYS A 824 22.25 13.06 -49.16
N LYS A 825 22.35 14.03 -48.22
CA LYS A 825 21.40 15.12 -48.10
C LYS A 825 21.30 15.81 -49.46
N GLU A 826 20.28 15.54 -50.22
CA GLU A 826 19.72 16.51 -51.12
C GLU A 826 19.01 17.57 -50.26
N LYS A 827 19.33 18.83 -50.51
CA LYS A 827 18.69 19.97 -49.90
C LYS A 827 17.20 19.83 -50.14
N LEU A 828 16.43 19.57 -49.09
CA LEU A 828 15.00 19.85 -49.14
C LEU A 828 14.86 21.38 -49.25
N ASP A 829 14.27 21.82 -50.32
CA ASP A 829 13.77 23.18 -50.47
C ASP A 829 12.80 23.48 -49.32
N GLU A 830 12.82 24.74 -48.89
CA GLU A 830 11.97 25.29 -47.85
C GLU A 830 10.51 24.87 -48.08
N VAL A 831 10.02 23.94 -47.30
CA VAL A 831 8.59 23.62 -47.21
C VAL A 831 7.95 24.77 -46.43
N ASP A 832 7.07 25.45 -47.09
CA ASP A 832 6.25 26.53 -46.61
C ASP A 832 5.48 26.10 -45.34
N LEU A 833 5.90 26.64 -44.18
CA LEU A 833 5.36 26.38 -42.85
C LEU A 833 4.02 27.10 -42.59
N THR A 834 3.26 27.34 -43.64
CA THR A 834 1.95 28.04 -43.56
C THR A 834 0.74 27.09 -43.54
N GLN A 835 0.89 25.82 -43.24
CA GLN A 835 -0.24 24.99 -42.88
C GLN A 835 -0.38 24.98 -41.35
N MET A 836 -1.12 25.97 -40.86
CA MET A 836 -1.48 26.07 -39.42
C MET A 836 -2.18 24.79 -38.96
N SER A 837 -1.57 24.12 -38.03
CA SER A 837 -2.25 23.09 -37.22
C SER A 837 -3.34 23.78 -36.41
N LEU A 838 -4.52 23.19 -36.36
CA LEU A 838 -5.69 23.70 -35.62
C LEU A 838 -5.49 23.68 -34.08
N PHE A 839 -4.33 23.27 -33.62
CA PHE A 839 -3.89 23.27 -32.21
C PHE A 839 -2.54 24.00 -32.14
N ASP A 840 -2.56 25.30 -32.38
CA ASP A 840 -1.51 26.16 -31.88
C ASP A 840 -1.58 26.10 -30.36
N THR A 841 -0.66 25.35 -29.75
CA THR A 841 -0.22 25.66 -28.41
C THR A 841 0.14 27.15 -28.45
N VAL A 842 -0.66 27.95 -27.77
CA VAL A 842 -0.42 29.39 -27.63
C VAL A 842 1.03 29.51 -27.14
N ARG A 843 1.91 29.94 -28.05
CA ARG A 843 3.28 30.27 -27.68
C ARG A 843 3.20 31.50 -26.81
N ASP A 844 3.54 31.41 -25.56
CA ASP A 844 3.76 32.56 -24.67
C ASP A 844 5.00 33.38 -25.09
N ASP A 845 5.60 33.05 -26.23
CA ASP A 845 6.85 33.62 -26.71
C ASP A 845 6.85 35.14 -26.78
N ASP A 846 5.73 35.79 -27.18
CA ASP A 846 5.65 37.25 -27.26
C ASP A 846 5.51 37.92 -25.88
N ILE A 847 4.85 37.30 -24.90
CA ILE A 847 4.77 37.82 -23.52
C ILE A 847 6.10 37.60 -22.80
N ILE A 848 6.71 36.44 -23.02
CA ILE A 848 8.02 36.07 -22.46
C ILE A 848 9.11 36.96 -23.06
N GLU A 849 9.02 37.25 -24.39
CA GLU A 849 9.97 38.12 -25.06
C GLU A 849 9.79 39.57 -24.60
N GLU A 850 8.57 40.06 -24.42
CA GLU A 850 8.28 41.37 -23.87
C GLU A 850 8.77 41.49 -22.43
N LEU A 851 8.59 40.44 -21.59
CA LEU A 851 9.09 40.35 -20.21
C LEU A 851 10.63 40.34 -20.14
N ARG A 852 11.30 39.64 -21.08
CA ARG A 852 12.78 39.61 -21.17
C ARG A 852 13.37 40.98 -21.57
N ASN A 853 12.64 41.76 -22.36
CA ASN A 853 13.08 43.07 -22.82
C ASN A 853 12.75 44.22 -21.88
N VAL A 854 12.12 43.96 -20.73
CA VAL A 854 11.84 44.98 -19.70
C VAL A 854 13.11 45.26 -18.92
N ASP A 855 13.65 46.45 -19.01
CA ASP A 855 14.78 46.88 -18.20
C ASP A 855 14.29 47.36 -16.82
N VAL A 856 14.14 46.41 -15.90
CA VAL A 856 13.61 46.61 -14.54
C VAL A 856 14.46 47.62 -13.74
N GLY A 857 15.74 47.76 -14.05
CA GLY A 857 16.67 48.65 -13.33
C GLY A 857 16.42 50.14 -13.62
N ASN A 858 15.75 50.47 -14.74
CA ASN A 858 15.46 51.84 -15.14
C ASN A 858 13.97 52.26 -14.99
N LEU A 859 13.13 51.38 -14.45
CA LEU A 859 11.73 51.70 -14.18
C LEU A 859 11.52 52.20 -12.74
N THR A 860 10.66 53.19 -12.61
CA THR A 860 10.13 53.55 -11.29
C THR A 860 9.18 52.49 -10.76
N PRO A 861 8.95 52.39 -9.43
CA PRO A 861 8.04 51.39 -8.84
C PRO A 861 6.62 51.43 -9.46
N ILE A 862 6.13 52.60 -9.82
CA ILE A 862 4.80 52.77 -10.43
C ILE A 862 4.80 52.27 -11.87
N GLU A 863 5.84 52.56 -12.65
CA GLU A 863 5.96 52.08 -14.03
C GLU A 863 6.13 50.53 -14.09
N ALA A 864 6.90 49.96 -13.15
CA ALA A 864 7.03 48.50 -13.01
C ALA A 864 5.67 47.84 -12.69
N LEU A 865 4.88 48.46 -11.81
CA LEU A 865 3.56 47.94 -11.44
C LEU A 865 2.57 48.02 -12.61
N ASN A 866 2.61 49.13 -13.36
CA ASN A 866 1.78 49.31 -14.55
C ASN A 866 2.17 48.32 -15.66
N LYS A 867 3.47 48.05 -15.85
CA LYS A 867 3.94 47.08 -16.83
C LYS A 867 3.56 45.63 -16.46
N LEU A 868 3.63 45.29 -15.19
CA LEU A 868 3.13 44.01 -14.67
C LEU A 868 1.62 43.88 -14.90
N TYR A 869 0.86 44.94 -14.66
CA TYR A 869 -0.59 44.94 -14.89
C TYR A 869 -0.95 44.80 -16.39
N GLU A 870 -0.19 45.43 -17.27
CA GLU A 870 -0.33 45.25 -18.70
C GLU A 870 -0.09 43.80 -19.17
N LEU A 871 1.01 43.21 -18.68
CA LEU A 871 1.34 41.81 -19.00
C LEU A 871 0.29 40.85 -18.43
N GLN A 872 -0.18 41.08 -17.20
CA GLN A 872 -1.25 40.29 -16.59
C GLN A 872 -2.56 40.37 -17.37
N ASN A 873 -2.92 41.57 -17.84
CA ASN A 873 -4.12 41.76 -18.68
C ASN A 873 -3.97 41.09 -20.07
N LYS A 874 -2.78 41.08 -20.65
CA LYS A 874 -2.50 40.35 -21.87
C LYS A 874 -2.67 38.84 -21.70
N VAL A 875 -2.27 38.30 -20.55
CA VAL A 875 -2.51 36.89 -20.20
C VAL A 875 -4.00 36.60 -19.98
N LYS A 876 -4.71 37.46 -19.20
CA LYS A 876 -6.13 37.26 -18.88
C LYS A 876 -7.07 37.44 -20.11
N ASN A 877 -6.70 38.22 -21.09
CA ASN A 877 -7.52 38.43 -22.26
C ASN A 877 -7.26 37.46 -23.42
N ARG A 878 -6.41 36.45 -23.19
CA ARG A 878 -6.10 35.36 -24.13
C ARG A 878 -6.94 34.11 -23.90
N TRP A 879 -7.70 34.08 -22.78
CA TRP A 879 -8.59 32.96 -22.43
C TRP A 879 -10.06 33.38 -22.50
#